data_e0c19f0bbbd068c0469b49edc3259841
#
_entry.id   e0c19f0bbbd068c0469b49edc3259841
#
_cell.length_a   1.000
_cell.length_b   1.000
_cell.length_c   1.000
_cell.angle_alpha   90.00
_cell.angle_beta   90.00
_cell.angle_gamma   90.00
#
_symmetry.space_group_name_H-M   'P 1'
#
loop_
_entity.id
_entity.type
_entity.pdbx_description
1 polymer ?
#
loop_
_entity_poly.entity_id
_entity_poly.type
_entity_poly.pdbx_seq_one_letter_code
_entity_poly.pdbx_strand_id
1 'polypeptide(L)'
;MKKLTYIILHLLILPLILYGFSFSVSAEESISEDSVIQVTAEDGSDISQKLNEALLNARDLAESSGKIITVKVQKGDYLLTSALRIYSNTTLDVTDVQFTFAGSHRFNMLLTGPSSTESYKGYDDYSNSEACSGYDAYKNITVIGGTWKSTKDNQSCIVRIFHATNVTLDGLTFVGGACVHQLEVAAIDGFYVKNCTFKTHGKRADDTNNYEKEEAIQLDMPYSELVYPGTYPDGTPMKNVEITHNTFQNIARGVGTHTMLCGAYHENIKINDNTFINVLEECIVCLNYVNCEIKNNTITNCGGGILVQNAKEYELSMNTTALNGAKKIDNAVINNADTEISGNTMKLTYHPTTLKTAGIFVYGRKLNSSIIGGDGFPLPDEDFYISSVIIRNNTIITPGDGITLSDARDCEVSGNTISGYNFSPNDKLRTSRDGIRMDQSCKNISVTGNQIKNMPRYGLYITENSTASAIENNTFKNCTGTGILLTNSSACIYDMANNIVKNCKYGGILIGNNSQAANITGNAFGSISGNPAIKVYNNSRTGLISTNRVRDMGNKTKTTISNAIEIIGRSFAKEISSNRIYASKTEASSGMGILVDEASRIAGSVKDNTISDATQYAISIANHSKVAHLVSENVLSSSGKSAIAVNSASSIGSNIEGNSINGSGTNGILLEKEATLRGGIINNTISECNNYGINIQSIDNDAVIAYNHIAAKGNASINIASHNNYLLTIVKNTLSGSASLNGMQLSKCNVTISDNDITDFKYGITASKSVSGAISNNMYNEITNKDLLINDTDQKICGTVTDLTCSMNTTGNQATLSWTKLKGVSGYEIQYSPVSTFSGKTSTQIGKDQTFYALRNLPKGKTIYYRVRAYRTFGSLCIFGAYATGSFTA
;
A
#
# COMPACT_ATOMS: atom_id res chain seq x y z
N MET A 1 11.38 -44.75 8.14
CA MET A 1 10.49 -45.85 7.74
C MET A 1 9.14 -45.30 7.35
N LYS A 2 8.68 -45.77 6.23
CA LYS A 2 7.40 -45.62 5.54
C LYS A 2 7.22 -44.36 4.69
N LYS A 3 7.53 -44.58 3.43
CA LYS A 3 7.11 -43.88 2.22
C LYS A 3 5.57 -43.89 2.09
N LEU A 4 5.00 -42.80 1.63
CA LEU A 4 3.72 -42.90 0.90
C LEU A 4 3.87 -42.24 -0.47
N THR A 5 3.65 -43.03 -1.46
CA THR A 5 3.77 -42.81 -2.89
C THR A 5 2.50 -42.05 -3.37
N TYR A 6 2.67 -40.97 -4.13
CA TYR A 6 1.57 -40.37 -4.90
C TYR A 6 1.59 -40.93 -6.33
N ILE A 7 0.51 -41.56 -6.66
CA ILE A 7 0.19 -42.05 -8.02
C ILE A 7 -0.39 -40.89 -8.81
N ILE A 8 0.29 -40.51 -9.89
CA ILE A 8 -0.22 -39.62 -10.94
C ILE A 8 -1.08 -40.48 -11.89
N LEU A 9 -2.37 -40.18 -11.93
CA LEU A 9 -3.28 -40.73 -12.90
C LEU A 9 -3.59 -39.63 -13.95
N HIS A 10 -2.99 -39.79 -15.13
CA HIS A 10 -3.41 -39.07 -16.33
C HIS A 10 -4.73 -39.64 -16.83
N LEU A 11 -5.78 -38.83 -16.83
CA LEU A 11 -7.02 -39.11 -17.54
C LEU A 11 -7.23 -38.08 -18.66
N LEU A 12 -7.26 -38.62 -19.87
CA LEU A 12 -7.67 -37.95 -21.09
C LEU A 12 -9.05 -37.28 -20.91
N ILE A 13 -9.13 -35.99 -21.19
CA ILE A 13 -10.41 -35.28 -21.31
C ILE A 13 -10.84 -35.31 -22.77
N LEU A 14 -11.83 -36.14 -23.08
CA LEU A 14 -12.69 -35.99 -24.25
C LEU A 14 -13.63 -34.79 -24.00
N PRO A 15 -13.89 -33.94 -25.00
CA PRO A 15 -14.92 -32.93 -24.87
C PRO A 15 -16.31 -33.59 -25.01
N LEU A 16 -16.99 -33.75 -23.90
CA LEU A 16 -18.42 -34.00 -23.94
C LEU A 16 -19.11 -32.64 -24.22
N ILE A 17 -19.66 -32.54 -25.40
CA ILE A 17 -20.64 -31.50 -25.73
C ILE A 17 -21.92 -31.86 -24.94
N LEU A 18 -22.07 -31.19 -23.79
CA LEU A 18 -23.35 -31.14 -23.08
C LEU A 18 -24.19 -30.05 -23.78
N TYR A 19 -25.11 -30.50 -24.62
CA TYR A 19 -26.27 -29.71 -24.96
C TYR A 19 -27.00 -29.40 -23.66
N GLY A 20 -26.84 -28.16 -23.18
CA GLY A 20 -27.70 -27.60 -22.17
C GLY A 20 -29.09 -27.46 -22.74
N PHE A 21 -29.96 -28.37 -22.41
CA PHE A 21 -31.39 -28.12 -22.49
C PHE A 21 -31.71 -27.04 -21.48
N SER A 22 -31.68 -25.76 -21.88
CA SER A 22 -32.49 -24.76 -21.26
C SER A 22 -33.95 -25.17 -21.45
N PHE A 23 -34.56 -25.66 -20.41
CA PHE A 23 -36.01 -25.63 -20.36
C PHE A 23 -36.40 -24.16 -20.22
N SER A 24 -36.55 -23.47 -21.32
CA SER A 24 -37.46 -22.37 -21.44
C SER A 24 -38.84 -23.01 -21.37
N VAL A 25 -39.43 -23.02 -20.18
CA VAL A 25 -40.87 -23.09 -20.10
C VAL A 25 -41.38 -21.72 -20.60
N SER A 26 -41.43 -21.57 -21.90
CA SER A 26 -42.37 -20.65 -22.49
C SER A 26 -43.74 -21.32 -22.38
N ALA A 27 -44.38 -21.15 -21.24
CA ALA A 27 -45.80 -21.14 -21.27
C ALA A 27 -46.17 -19.85 -22.08
N GLU A 28 -46.25 -19.95 -23.40
CA GLU A 28 -47.20 -19.16 -24.13
C GLU A 28 -48.56 -19.62 -23.60
N GLU A 29 -49.00 -19.06 -22.45
CA GLU A 29 -50.41 -18.98 -22.16
C GLU A 29 -50.99 -18.16 -23.32
N SER A 30 -51.73 -18.81 -24.17
CA SER A 30 -52.57 -18.16 -25.17
C SER A 30 -53.49 -17.22 -24.38
N ILE A 31 -53.18 -15.92 -24.45
CA ILE A 31 -54.02 -14.87 -23.85
C ILE A 31 -55.39 -15.04 -24.50
N SER A 32 -56.39 -15.52 -23.77
CA SER A 32 -57.74 -15.62 -24.27
C SER A 32 -58.21 -14.20 -24.56
N GLU A 33 -58.94 -13.98 -25.66
CA GLU A 33 -59.48 -12.65 -26.06
C GLU A 33 -60.26 -11.98 -24.89
N ASP A 34 -60.76 -12.73 -23.94
CA ASP A 34 -61.46 -12.25 -22.74
C ASP A 34 -60.59 -11.57 -21.67
N SER A 35 -59.26 -11.49 -21.85
CA SER A 35 -58.32 -10.91 -20.87
C SER A 35 -57.72 -9.57 -21.37
N VAL A 36 -58.19 -9.00 -22.47
CA VAL A 36 -57.66 -7.77 -23.04
C VAL A 36 -58.75 -6.72 -23.20
N ILE A 37 -58.56 -5.54 -22.60
CA ILE A 37 -59.39 -4.37 -22.77
C ILE A 37 -58.69 -3.41 -23.73
N GLN A 38 -59.28 -3.18 -24.90
CA GLN A 38 -58.79 -2.21 -25.89
C GLN A 38 -59.28 -0.80 -25.58
N VAL A 39 -58.37 0.16 -25.49
CA VAL A 39 -58.70 1.59 -25.31
C VAL A 39 -58.34 2.34 -26.57
N THR A 40 -59.34 2.90 -27.21
CA THR A 40 -59.18 3.73 -28.42
C THR A 40 -59.59 5.17 -28.13
N ALA A 41 -58.85 6.15 -28.62
CA ALA A 41 -59.19 7.59 -28.48
C ALA A 41 -58.71 8.34 -29.70
N GLU A 42 -59.20 9.55 -29.86
CA GLU A 42 -58.74 10.46 -30.91
C GLU A 42 -57.32 10.96 -30.55
N ASP A 43 -56.44 10.99 -31.53
CA ASP A 43 -55.08 11.48 -31.38
C ASP A 43 -55.08 12.95 -30.91
N GLY A 44 -54.23 13.32 -29.94
CA GLY A 44 -54.23 14.65 -29.32
C GLY A 44 -55.29 14.90 -28.26
N SER A 45 -56.21 13.96 -28.02
CA SER A 45 -57.27 14.12 -27.01
C SER A 45 -56.80 13.81 -25.58
N ASP A 46 -57.57 14.30 -24.58
CA ASP A 46 -57.44 13.85 -23.20
C ASP A 46 -58.01 12.46 -23.04
N ILE A 47 -57.16 11.51 -22.66
CA ILE A 47 -57.54 10.11 -22.48
C ILE A 47 -57.75 9.75 -20.99
N SER A 48 -57.49 10.67 -20.05
CA SER A 48 -57.43 10.39 -18.60
C SER A 48 -58.65 9.67 -18.07
N GLN A 49 -59.85 10.17 -18.36
CA GLN A 49 -61.08 9.56 -17.85
C GLN A 49 -61.26 8.14 -18.45
N LYS A 50 -61.20 8.05 -19.76
CA LYS A 50 -61.43 6.79 -20.48
C LYS A 50 -60.47 5.70 -20.09
N LEU A 51 -59.18 6.06 -19.91
CA LEU A 51 -58.17 5.10 -19.50
C LEU A 51 -58.32 4.67 -18.02
N ASN A 52 -58.72 5.61 -17.16
CA ASN A 52 -59.06 5.27 -15.78
C ASN A 52 -60.29 4.34 -15.66
N GLU A 53 -61.32 4.54 -16.47
CA GLU A 53 -62.46 3.66 -16.55
C GLU A 53 -62.07 2.24 -17.00
N ALA A 54 -61.18 2.12 -17.99
CA ALA A 54 -60.65 0.86 -18.46
C ALA A 54 -59.78 0.17 -17.41
N LEU A 55 -58.92 0.88 -16.67
CA LEU A 55 -58.10 0.36 -15.58
C LEU A 55 -58.97 -0.12 -14.39
N LEU A 56 -60.06 0.61 -14.09
CA LEU A 56 -61.00 0.22 -13.07
C LEU A 56 -61.74 -1.10 -13.44
N ASN A 57 -62.21 -1.18 -14.71
CA ASN A 57 -62.80 -2.38 -15.27
C ASN A 57 -61.84 -3.59 -15.24
N ALA A 58 -60.58 -3.35 -15.56
CA ALA A 58 -59.52 -4.35 -15.48
C ALA A 58 -59.39 -4.88 -14.05
N ARG A 59 -59.42 -4.01 -13.03
CA ARG A 59 -59.46 -4.42 -11.61
C ARG A 59 -60.62 -5.37 -11.31
N ASP A 60 -61.82 -4.95 -11.65
CA ASP A 60 -63.03 -5.71 -11.35
C ASP A 60 -63.04 -7.07 -12.06
N LEU A 61 -62.57 -7.14 -13.29
CA LEU A 61 -62.38 -8.37 -14.03
C LEU A 61 -61.30 -9.27 -13.43
N ALA A 62 -60.18 -8.67 -13.01
CA ALA A 62 -59.08 -9.40 -12.35
C ALA A 62 -59.53 -10.01 -11.00
N GLU A 63 -60.26 -9.25 -10.20
CA GLU A 63 -60.82 -9.71 -8.93
C GLU A 63 -61.84 -10.84 -9.14
N SER A 64 -62.70 -10.75 -10.15
CA SER A 64 -63.73 -11.77 -10.40
C SER A 64 -63.21 -13.04 -11.08
N SER A 65 -62.16 -12.90 -11.94
CA SER A 65 -61.64 -14.02 -12.73
C SER A 65 -60.41 -14.66 -12.10
N GLY A 66 -59.72 -13.94 -11.24
CA GLY A 66 -58.41 -14.32 -10.73
C GLY A 66 -57.27 -14.25 -11.76
N LYS A 67 -57.47 -13.64 -12.91
CA LYS A 67 -56.53 -13.53 -14.01
C LYS A 67 -55.86 -12.16 -14.02
N ILE A 68 -54.69 -12.05 -14.70
CA ILE A 68 -54.11 -10.76 -15.07
C ILE A 68 -54.84 -10.21 -16.31
N ILE A 69 -55.27 -8.97 -16.23
CA ILE A 69 -55.99 -8.30 -17.31
C ILE A 69 -55.08 -7.27 -17.98
N THR A 70 -55.03 -7.31 -19.32
CA THR A 70 -54.26 -6.36 -20.10
C THR A 70 -55.13 -5.21 -20.57
N VAL A 71 -54.76 -4.00 -20.22
CA VAL A 71 -55.34 -2.75 -20.81
C VAL A 71 -54.39 -2.29 -21.90
N LYS A 72 -54.82 -2.37 -23.15
CA LYS A 72 -54.01 -2.00 -24.29
C LYS A 72 -54.54 -0.72 -24.93
N VAL A 73 -53.67 0.32 -25.02
CA VAL A 73 -54.01 1.62 -25.56
C VAL A 73 -53.61 1.68 -27.04
N GLN A 74 -54.52 2.19 -27.87
CA GLN A 74 -54.24 2.44 -29.26
C GLN A 74 -53.06 3.40 -29.40
N LYS A 75 -52.17 3.15 -30.33
CA LYS A 75 -51.08 4.06 -30.71
C LYS A 75 -51.56 5.47 -30.98
N GLY A 76 -50.89 6.47 -30.38
CA GLY A 76 -51.18 7.88 -30.58
C GLY A 76 -50.54 8.76 -29.49
N ASP A 77 -50.73 10.06 -29.65
CA ASP A 77 -50.31 11.10 -28.71
C ASP A 77 -51.49 11.57 -27.89
N TYR A 78 -51.45 11.42 -26.58
CA TYR A 78 -52.59 11.75 -25.72
C TYR A 78 -52.20 12.72 -24.62
N LEU A 79 -53.17 13.53 -24.17
CA LEU A 79 -53.04 14.39 -23.01
C LEU A 79 -53.50 13.64 -21.76
N LEU A 80 -52.85 13.93 -20.64
CA LEU A 80 -53.29 13.55 -19.31
C LEU A 80 -53.59 14.82 -18.52
N THR A 81 -54.85 15.00 -18.15
CA THR A 81 -55.33 16.11 -17.30
C THR A 81 -55.54 15.70 -15.86
N SER A 82 -55.53 14.39 -15.58
CA SER A 82 -55.58 13.81 -14.25
C SER A 82 -54.75 12.53 -14.17
N ALA A 83 -54.45 12.08 -12.94
CA ALA A 83 -53.66 10.91 -12.67
C ALA A 83 -54.31 9.61 -13.20
N LEU A 84 -53.54 8.74 -13.80
CA LEU A 84 -53.92 7.37 -14.09
C LEU A 84 -53.74 6.51 -12.84
N ARG A 85 -54.70 5.62 -12.57
CA ARG A 85 -54.61 4.70 -11.42
C ARG A 85 -54.57 3.26 -11.87
N ILE A 86 -53.51 2.56 -11.53
CA ILE A 86 -53.33 1.13 -11.84
C ILE A 86 -53.59 0.28 -10.60
N TYR A 87 -54.06 -0.92 -10.81
CA TYR A 87 -54.49 -1.84 -9.75
C TYR A 87 -53.80 -3.18 -9.85
N SER A 88 -54.01 -4.04 -8.84
CA SER A 88 -53.45 -5.38 -8.83
C SER A 88 -53.88 -6.22 -10.04
N ASN A 89 -53.02 -7.14 -10.44
CA ASN A 89 -53.19 -8.04 -11.58
C ASN A 89 -53.56 -7.33 -12.90
N THR A 90 -52.89 -6.18 -13.14
CA THR A 90 -53.11 -5.38 -14.35
C THR A 90 -51.85 -5.20 -15.15
N THR A 91 -51.92 -5.48 -16.45
CA THR A 91 -50.89 -5.09 -17.43
C THR A 91 -51.38 -3.89 -18.22
N LEU A 92 -50.68 -2.78 -18.19
CA LEU A 92 -50.93 -1.59 -19.03
C LEU A 92 -49.93 -1.61 -20.20
N ASP A 93 -50.41 -1.97 -21.39
CA ASP A 93 -49.66 -1.93 -22.64
C ASP A 93 -49.90 -0.61 -23.37
N VAL A 94 -48.93 0.25 -23.34
CA VAL A 94 -48.93 1.59 -24.01
C VAL A 94 -47.80 1.68 -25.02
N THR A 95 -47.48 0.56 -25.64
CA THR A 95 -46.48 0.51 -26.73
C THR A 95 -46.87 1.49 -27.85
N ASP A 96 -45.91 2.30 -28.30
CA ASP A 96 -46.10 3.39 -29.30
C ASP A 96 -47.11 4.49 -28.89
N VAL A 97 -47.40 4.68 -27.61
CA VAL A 97 -48.23 5.75 -27.06
C VAL A 97 -47.34 6.83 -26.45
N GLN A 98 -47.68 8.09 -26.63
CA GLN A 98 -47.14 9.21 -25.89
C GLN A 98 -48.18 9.85 -24.99
N PHE A 99 -47.92 9.92 -23.71
CA PHE A 99 -48.66 10.69 -22.73
C PHE A 99 -47.96 12.01 -22.46
N THR A 100 -48.70 13.13 -22.57
CA THR A 100 -48.20 14.46 -22.21
C THR A 100 -49.01 15.02 -21.05
N PHE A 101 -48.32 15.42 -19.96
CA PHE A 101 -48.98 16.12 -18.87
C PHE A 101 -49.65 17.42 -19.34
N ALA A 102 -50.96 17.59 -19.05
CA ALA A 102 -51.75 18.73 -19.39
C ALA A 102 -52.65 19.21 -18.24
N GLY A 103 -52.28 18.87 -16.99
CA GLY A 103 -53.06 19.23 -15.82
C GLY A 103 -52.97 20.71 -15.43
N SER A 104 -54.01 21.21 -14.83
CA SER A 104 -54.04 22.54 -14.21
C SER A 104 -53.40 22.57 -12.81
N HIS A 105 -53.14 21.41 -12.21
CA HIS A 105 -52.45 21.23 -10.95
C HIS A 105 -51.44 20.07 -11.10
N ARG A 106 -50.48 19.96 -10.20
CA ARG A 106 -49.53 18.86 -10.18
C ARG A 106 -50.24 17.54 -9.81
N PHE A 107 -49.84 16.44 -10.46
CA PHE A 107 -50.24 15.08 -10.12
C PHE A 107 -49.21 14.06 -10.63
N ASN A 108 -49.13 12.90 -10.02
CA ASN A 108 -48.37 11.79 -10.58
C ASN A 108 -49.09 11.24 -11.80
N MET A 109 -48.40 11.13 -12.94
CA MET A 109 -49.07 10.71 -14.18
C MET A 109 -49.60 9.27 -14.07
N LEU A 110 -48.91 8.39 -13.36
CA LEU A 110 -49.37 7.03 -13.04
C LEU A 110 -49.08 6.73 -11.57
N LEU A 111 -50.05 6.21 -10.84
CA LEU A 111 -49.86 5.70 -9.46
C LEU A 111 -50.76 4.50 -9.19
N THR A 112 -50.45 3.74 -8.12
CA THR A 112 -51.36 2.70 -7.65
C THR A 112 -52.63 3.31 -7.11
N GLY A 113 -53.78 2.76 -7.51
CA GLY A 113 -55.10 3.28 -7.11
C GLY A 113 -55.57 2.67 -5.78
N PRO A 114 -56.33 3.45 -4.95
CA PRO A 114 -57.12 2.88 -3.93
C PRO A 114 -58.24 2.02 -4.52
N SER A 115 -58.74 1.07 -3.80
CA SER A 115 -59.89 0.24 -4.21
C SER A 115 -61.19 1.00 -4.29
N SER A 116 -61.29 2.24 -3.79
CA SER A 116 -62.49 3.06 -3.80
C SER A 116 -62.34 4.23 -4.79
N THR A 117 -63.47 4.68 -5.32
CA THR A 117 -63.63 5.78 -6.26
C THR A 117 -63.63 7.16 -5.60
N GLU A 118 -63.10 7.30 -4.37
CA GLU A 118 -63.13 8.58 -3.67
C GLU A 118 -62.30 9.65 -4.37
N SER A 119 -62.89 10.83 -4.37
CA SER A 119 -62.37 11.98 -5.06
C SER A 119 -61.07 12.48 -4.49
N TYR A 120 -60.18 12.77 -5.36
CA TYR A 120 -58.92 13.45 -5.23
C TYR A 120 -58.98 14.68 -4.31
N LYS A 121 -58.39 14.64 -3.14
CA LYS A 121 -58.17 15.79 -2.26
C LYS A 121 -56.70 16.11 -2.17
N GLY A 122 -56.25 16.99 -3.06
CA GLY A 122 -54.89 17.49 -2.97
C GLY A 122 -53.87 16.79 -3.84
N TYR A 123 -52.65 16.97 -3.51
CA TYR A 123 -51.50 16.46 -4.22
C TYR A 123 -51.32 14.96 -3.91
N ASP A 124 -51.27 14.10 -4.89
CA ASP A 124 -50.91 12.71 -4.73
C ASP A 124 -51.76 11.90 -3.73
N ASP A 125 -53.05 11.95 -3.88
CA ASP A 125 -53.99 11.42 -2.91
C ASP A 125 -54.01 9.86 -2.88
N TYR A 126 -53.33 9.29 -1.94
CA TYR A 126 -53.57 7.93 -1.45
C TYR A 126 -54.61 8.04 -0.32
N SER A 127 -55.88 8.01 -0.64
CA SER A 127 -56.93 8.26 0.35
C SER A 127 -57.12 7.17 1.42
N ASN A 128 -56.22 6.21 1.49
CA ASN A 128 -56.39 5.10 2.41
C ASN A 128 -55.06 4.57 3.02
N SER A 129 -54.47 5.40 3.85
CA SER A 129 -53.18 5.08 4.51
C SER A 129 -53.22 3.83 5.36
N GLU A 130 -54.36 3.47 5.92
CA GLU A 130 -54.46 2.31 6.76
C GLU A 130 -54.45 0.98 6.00
N ALA A 131 -54.82 1.00 4.70
CA ALA A 131 -54.84 -0.19 3.86
C ALA A 131 -53.48 -0.49 3.20
N CYS A 132 -52.56 0.46 3.16
CA CYS A 132 -51.26 0.36 2.45
C CYS A 132 -50.12 0.25 3.42
N SER A 133 -49.83 -0.96 3.83
CA SER A 133 -48.63 -1.29 4.65
C SER A 133 -47.94 -2.57 4.14
N GLY A 134 -46.66 -2.76 4.49
CA GLY A 134 -45.91 -3.91 4.04
C GLY A 134 -45.82 -3.99 2.51
N TYR A 135 -45.96 -5.18 1.94
CA TYR A 135 -45.83 -5.45 0.50
C TYR A 135 -47.16 -5.88 -0.16
N ASP A 136 -48.25 -5.96 0.55
CA ASP A 136 -49.44 -6.73 0.13
C ASP A 136 -50.60 -5.88 -0.39
N ALA A 137 -50.45 -4.56 -0.40
CA ALA A 137 -51.55 -3.68 -0.86
C ALA A 137 -51.83 -3.84 -2.37
N TYR A 138 -50.81 -4.01 -3.18
CA TYR A 138 -50.90 -4.22 -4.63
C TYR A 138 -50.00 -5.35 -5.09
N LYS A 139 -50.38 -6.02 -6.21
CA LYS A 139 -49.57 -7.10 -6.75
C LYS A 139 -49.70 -7.28 -8.24
N ASN A 140 -48.68 -7.85 -8.88
CA ASN A 140 -48.64 -8.24 -10.29
C ASN A 140 -49.05 -7.06 -11.22
N ILE A 141 -48.32 -5.96 -11.11
CA ILE A 141 -48.51 -4.77 -11.96
C ILE A 141 -47.41 -4.78 -13.02
N THR A 142 -47.80 -4.65 -14.30
CA THR A 142 -46.89 -4.51 -15.41
C THR A 142 -47.25 -3.31 -16.25
N VAL A 143 -46.26 -2.46 -16.58
CA VAL A 143 -46.42 -1.37 -17.55
C VAL A 143 -45.44 -1.58 -18.69
N ILE A 144 -45.91 -1.61 -19.90
CA ILE A 144 -45.11 -1.90 -21.10
C ILE A 144 -45.12 -0.67 -22.03
N GLY A 145 -43.94 -0.13 -22.31
CA GLY A 145 -43.71 0.88 -23.32
C GLY A 145 -44.22 2.28 -22.97
N GLY A 146 -44.41 3.06 -23.98
CA GLY A 146 -44.91 4.44 -23.92
C GLY A 146 -43.86 5.50 -23.58
N THR A 147 -44.12 6.70 -24.11
CA THR A 147 -43.41 7.91 -23.73
C THR A 147 -44.22 8.72 -22.73
N TRP A 148 -43.69 8.91 -21.54
CA TRP A 148 -44.34 9.61 -20.43
C TRP A 148 -43.68 10.98 -20.26
N LYS A 149 -44.32 12.04 -20.81
CA LYS A 149 -43.75 13.37 -20.90
C LYS A 149 -44.35 14.29 -19.85
N SER A 150 -43.60 14.58 -18.82
CA SER A 150 -43.93 15.58 -17.82
C SER A 150 -43.41 16.95 -18.21
N THR A 151 -43.94 18.00 -17.60
CA THR A 151 -43.54 19.39 -17.81
C THR A 151 -42.86 19.96 -16.57
N LYS A 152 -42.25 21.14 -16.72
CA LYS A 152 -41.64 21.87 -15.61
C LYS A 152 -42.64 22.34 -14.55
N ASP A 153 -43.91 22.45 -14.91
CA ASP A 153 -44.95 22.90 -14.01
C ASP A 153 -45.53 21.76 -13.18
N ASN A 154 -45.32 20.52 -13.61
CA ASN A 154 -45.67 19.34 -12.82
C ASN A 154 -44.61 19.04 -11.79
N GLN A 155 -44.83 19.41 -10.56
CA GLN A 155 -43.93 19.13 -9.41
C GLN A 155 -44.30 17.81 -8.71
N SER A 156 -44.72 16.81 -9.45
CA SER A 156 -44.99 15.44 -8.98
C SER A 156 -44.25 14.43 -9.83
N CYS A 157 -44.11 13.21 -9.34
CA CYS A 157 -43.44 12.13 -10.05
C CYS A 157 -44.18 11.75 -11.34
N ILE A 158 -43.52 11.19 -12.31
CA ILE A 158 -44.21 10.63 -13.47
C ILE A 158 -44.90 9.33 -13.04
N VAL A 159 -44.17 8.42 -12.41
CA VAL A 159 -44.73 7.17 -11.88
C VAL A 159 -44.44 7.07 -10.37
N ARG A 160 -45.44 6.66 -9.59
CA ARG A 160 -45.37 6.50 -8.16
C ARG A 160 -46.07 5.22 -7.69
N ILE A 161 -45.37 4.26 -7.12
CA ILE A 161 -45.88 2.94 -6.70
C ILE A 161 -45.36 2.59 -5.32
N PHE A 162 -46.25 2.21 -4.42
CA PHE A 162 -45.91 1.83 -3.04
C PHE A 162 -46.64 0.58 -2.60
N HIS A 163 -46.06 -0.13 -1.57
CA HIS A 163 -46.66 -1.26 -0.88
C HIS A 163 -47.13 -2.38 -1.84
N ALA A 164 -46.25 -2.82 -2.70
CA ALA A 164 -46.62 -3.77 -3.76
C ALA A 164 -45.72 -5.02 -3.79
N THR A 165 -46.20 -6.03 -4.48
CA THR A 165 -45.42 -7.22 -4.81
C THR A 165 -45.45 -7.45 -6.32
N ASN A 166 -44.29 -7.77 -6.93
CA ASN A 166 -44.13 -8.11 -8.34
C ASN A 166 -44.61 -6.99 -9.27
N VAL A 167 -43.79 -5.93 -9.39
CA VAL A 167 -44.03 -4.77 -10.26
C VAL A 167 -42.98 -4.73 -11.38
N THR A 168 -43.42 -4.63 -12.63
CA THR A 168 -42.54 -4.57 -13.80
C THR A 168 -42.80 -3.34 -14.64
N LEU A 169 -41.74 -2.58 -14.96
CA LEU A 169 -41.75 -1.48 -15.94
C LEU A 169 -40.77 -1.86 -17.06
N ASP A 170 -41.27 -2.03 -18.28
CA ASP A 170 -40.50 -2.51 -19.41
C ASP A 170 -40.62 -1.61 -20.64
N GLY A 171 -39.51 -1.03 -21.08
CA GLY A 171 -39.47 -0.23 -22.32
C GLY A 171 -40.08 1.18 -22.23
N LEU A 172 -40.33 1.73 -21.03
CA LEU A 172 -40.88 3.08 -20.86
C LEU A 172 -39.83 4.14 -21.17
N THR A 173 -40.29 5.27 -21.72
CA THR A 173 -39.47 6.49 -21.86
C THR A 173 -40.04 7.61 -20.97
N PHE A 174 -39.28 7.97 -19.95
CA PHE A 174 -39.59 9.08 -19.06
C PHE A 174 -38.92 10.35 -19.56
N VAL A 175 -39.69 11.45 -19.73
CA VAL A 175 -39.19 12.72 -20.26
C VAL A 175 -39.61 13.87 -19.40
N GLY A 176 -38.66 14.68 -18.98
CA GLY A 176 -38.94 15.90 -18.21
C GLY A 176 -39.19 15.57 -16.72
N GLY A 177 -39.97 16.42 -16.10
CA GLY A 177 -40.13 16.47 -14.65
C GLY A 177 -39.18 17.48 -14.00
N ALA A 178 -39.68 18.15 -12.95
CA ALA A 178 -38.90 19.11 -12.18
C ALA A 178 -39.20 18.95 -10.70
N CYS A 179 -38.20 19.04 -9.86
CA CYS A 179 -38.30 19.08 -8.40
C CYS A 179 -38.61 17.75 -7.68
N VAL A 180 -38.87 16.66 -8.40
CA VAL A 180 -39.20 15.36 -7.86
C VAL A 180 -38.67 14.26 -8.79
N HIS A 181 -38.80 13.04 -8.38
CA HIS A 181 -38.30 11.88 -9.15
C HIS A 181 -39.14 11.63 -10.43
N GLN A 182 -38.53 11.07 -11.45
CA GLN A 182 -39.32 10.55 -12.57
C GLN A 182 -40.08 9.28 -12.15
N LEU A 183 -39.41 8.43 -11.39
CA LEU A 183 -39.98 7.20 -10.82
C LEU A 183 -39.69 7.15 -9.33
N GLU A 184 -40.69 7.12 -8.48
CA GLU A 184 -40.58 6.99 -7.04
C GLU A 184 -41.29 5.73 -6.58
N VAL A 185 -40.56 4.85 -5.87
CA VAL A 185 -41.12 3.60 -5.39
C VAL A 185 -40.67 3.34 -3.96
N ALA A 186 -41.57 2.76 -3.16
CA ALA A 186 -41.24 2.37 -1.78
C ALA A 186 -42.04 1.13 -1.37
N ALA A 187 -41.45 0.33 -0.47
CA ALA A 187 -42.09 -0.89 0.07
C ALA A 187 -42.58 -1.84 -1.04
N ILE A 188 -41.69 -2.22 -1.95
CA ILE A 188 -42.01 -3.20 -3.00
C ILE A 188 -41.09 -4.44 -2.83
N ASP A 189 -41.69 -5.61 -2.90
CA ASP A 189 -40.98 -6.89 -3.02
C ASP A 189 -41.12 -7.43 -4.45
N GLY A 190 -40.01 -7.54 -5.18
CA GLY A 190 -40.00 -7.86 -6.62
C GLY A 190 -40.28 -6.65 -7.50
N PHE A 191 -39.30 -5.79 -7.71
CA PHE A 191 -39.39 -4.61 -8.55
C PHE A 191 -38.42 -4.69 -9.72
N TYR A 192 -38.95 -4.63 -10.95
CA TYR A 192 -38.19 -4.83 -12.17
C TYR A 192 -38.34 -3.65 -13.11
N VAL A 193 -37.26 -2.93 -13.40
CA VAL A 193 -37.18 -1.83 -14.37
C VAL A 193 -36.19 -2.21 -15.44
N LYS A 194 -36.65 -2.43 -16.65
CA LYS A 194 -35.82 -2.89 -17.75
C LYS A 194 -36.12 -2.20 -19.06
N ASN A 195 -35.07 -2.02 -19.88
CA ASN A 195 -35.18 -1.39 -21.21
C ASN A 195 -35.79 0.03 -21.21
N CYS A 196 -35.80 0.71 -20.08
CA CYS A 196 -36.40 2.04 -19.94
C CYS A 196 -35.37 3.15 -20.22
N THR A 197 -35.89 4.31 -20.61
CA THR A 197 -35.11 5.52 -20.85
C THR A 197 -35.56 6.64 -19.92
N PHE A 198 -34.67 7.21 -19.13
CA PHE A 198 -34.90 8.35 -18.25
C PHE A 198 -34.11 9.55 -18.77
N LYS A 199 -34.76 10.64 -19.13
CA LYS A 199 -34.06 11.77 -19.73
C LYS A 199 -34.65 13.14 -19.38
N THR A 200 -33.79 14.17 -19.46
CA THR A 200 -34.13 15.58 -19.30
C THR A 200 -34.83 15.93 -17.99
N HIS A 201 -34.35 15.34 -16.89
CA HIS A 201 -34.79 15.60 -15.52
C HIS A 201 -33.85 16.55 -14.80
N GLY A 202 -34.35 17.42 -13.92
CA GLY A 202 -33.54 18.07 -12.89
C GLY A 202 -33.24 19.54 -13.02
N LYS A 203 -34.10 20.38 -13.72
CA LYS A 203 -34.02 21.86 -13.63
C LYS A 203 -35.38 22.52 -13.41
N ARG A 204 -35.48 23.34 -12.38
CA ARG A 204 -36.57 24.29 -12.24
C ARG A 204 -36.43 25.42 -13.27
N ALA A 205 -37.54 25.95 -13.70
CA ALA A 205 -37.56 27.02 -14.69
C ALA A 205 -37.03 28.37 -14.17
N ASP A 206 -37.11 28.57 -12.88
CA ASP A 206 -36.82 29.82 -12.16
C ASP A 206 -35.46 29.79 -11.45
N ASP A 207 -34.73 28.70 -11.55
CA ASP A 207 -33.49 28.49 -10.82
C ASP A 207 -32.27 28.66 -11.71
N THR A 208 -31.56 29.75 -11.49
CA THR A 208 -30.35 30.08 -12.23
C THR A 208 -29.11 29.37 -11.67
N ASN A 209 -29.16 28.77 -10.45
CA ASN A 209 -27.98 28.27 -9.75
C ASN A 209 -28.14 26.96 -8.95
N ASN A 210 -29.36 26.47 -8.71
CA ASN A 210 -29.56 25.19 -8.01
C ASN A 210 -29.98 24.11 -9.00
N TYR A 211 -29.13 23.10 -9.06
CA TYR A 211 -29.48 21.84 -9.71
C TYR A 211 -30.35 21.03 -8.75
N GLU A 212 -31.40 20.46 -9.24
CA GLU A 212 -32.13 19.44 -8.50
C GLU A 212 -31.22 18.28 -8.20
N LYS A 213 -31.31 17.78 -6.99
CA LYS A 213 -30.50 16.64 -6.53
C LYS A 213 -31.28 15.33 -6.57
N GLU A 214 -32.43 15.34 -7.16
CA GLU A 214 -33.36 14.23 -7.13
C GLU A 214 -32.93 13.13 -8.12
N GLU A 215 -33.14 11.90 -7.72
CA GLU A 215 -32.89 10.70 -8.51
C GLU A 215 -33.95 10.52 -9.61
N ALA A 216 -33.56 10.04 -10.80
CA ALA A 216 -34.54 9.64 -11.82
C ALA A 216 -35.34 8.42 -11.32
N ILE A 217 -34.71 7.45 -10.67
CA ILE A 217 -35.36 6.37 -9.95
C ILE A 217 -35.03 6.50 -8.47
N GLN A 218 -36.02 6.78 -7.65
CA GLN A 218 -35.93 6.77 -6.19
C GLN A 218 -36.41 5.43 -5.64
N LEU A 219 -35.53 4.69 -5.00
CA LEU A 219 -35.85 3.54 -4.18
C LEU A 219 -35.92 3.99 -2.73
N ASP A 220 -37.08 3.97 -2.14
CA ASP A 220 -37.27 4.53 -0.80
C ASP A 220 -38.06 3.60 0.11
N MET A 221 -38.38 4.08 1.29
CA MET A 221 -39.23 3.41 2.27
C MET A 221 -40.23 4.43 2.85
N PRO A 222 -41.47 4.06 3.10
CA PRO A 222 -42.48 4.97 3.64
C PRO A 222 -42.15 5.24 5.12
N TYR A 223 -41.72 6.47 5.41
CA TYR A 223 -41.33 6.86 6.76
C TYR A 223 -42.11 8.04 7.33
N SER A 224 -42.86 8.75 6.49
CA SER A 224 -43.60 9.95 6.89
C SER A 224 -44.79 10.19 6.00
N GLU A 225 -45.95 10.45 6.62
CA GLU A 225 -47.16 10.88 5.89
C GLU A 225 -46.98 12.20 5.14
N LEU A 226 -46.06 13.06 5.58
CA LEU A 226 -45.78 14.33 4.90
C LEU A 226 -45.05 14.13 3.56
N VAL A 227 -44.21 13.09 3.50
CA VAL A 227 -43.45 12.75 2.30
C VAL A 227 -44.23 11.78 1.40
N TYR A 228 -44.94 10.87 2.04
CA TYR A 228 -45.75 9.84 1.37
C TYR A 228 -47.25 9.99 1.78
N PRO A 229 -47.91 11.03 1.37
CA PRO A 229 -49.30 11.22 1.73
C PRO A 229 -50.15 10.02 1.31
N GLY A 230 -50.99 9.53 2.23
CA GLY A 230 -51.88 8.42 1.93
C GLY A 230 -51.28 7.03 2.02
N THR A 231 -50.06 6.89 2.48
CA THR A 231 -49.47 5.58 2.82
C THR A 231 -49.19 5.47 4.32
N TYR A 232 -49.20 4.24 4.88
CA TYR A 232 -48.82 4.05 6.23
C TYR A 232 -47.28 4.11 6.36
N PRO A 233 -46.74 4.98 7.22
CA PRO A 233 -45.29 5.18 7.36
C PRO A 233 -44.67 4.07 8.23
N ASP A 234 -44.60 2.86 7.70
CA ASP A 234 -44.10 1.69 8.40
C ASP A 234 -42.63 1.38 8.22
N GLY A 235 -41.93 2.17 7.38
CA GLY A 235 -40.51 1.99 7.11
C GLY A 235 -40.16 0.72 6.35
N THR A 236 -41.10 0.09 5.67
CA THR A 236 -40.88 -1.11 4.87
C THR A 236 -39.91 -0.84 3.72
N PRO A 237 -38.74 -1.52 3.65
CA PRO A 237 -37.74 -1.31 2.63
C PRO A 237 -38.10 -1.99 1.30
N MET A 238 -37.37 -1.66 0.25
CA MET A 238 -37.42 -2.36 -1.04
C MET A 238 -36.74 -3.73 -0.94
N LYS A 239 -37.28 -4.74 -1.62
CA LYS A 239 -36.68 -6.07 -1.73
C LYS A 239 -36.74 -6.61 -3.16
N ASN A 240 -35.75 -7.45 -3.52
CA ASN A 240 -35.72 -8.14 -4.81
C ASN A 240 -35.87 -7.19 -6.00
N VAL A 241 -34.99 -6.16 -6.06
CA VAL A 241 -35.02 -5.11 -7.09
C VAL A 241 -34.04 -5.43 -8.21
N GLU A 242 -34.48 -5.28 -9.46
CA GLU A 242 -33.63 -5.41 -10.64
C GLU A 242 -33.82 -4.23 -11.60
N ILE A 243 -32.78 -3.42 -11.77
CA ILE A 243 -32.73 -2.27 -12.67
C ILE A 243 -31.68 -2.55 -13.73
N THR A 244 -32.12 -2.95 -14.94
CA THR A 244 -31.22 -3.49 -15.95
C THR A 244 -31.52 -2.99 -17.36
N HIS A 245 -30.45 -2.81 -18.17
CA HIS A 245 -30.55 -2.35 -19.57
C HIS A 245 -31.27 -1.01 -19.77
N ASN A 246 -31.21 -0.12 -18.78
CA ASN A 246 -31.82 1.19 -18.86
C ASN A 246 -30.83 2.26 -19.31
N THR A 247 -31.35 3.34 -19.88
CA THR A 247 -30.55 4.52 -20.26
C THR A 247 -31.00 5.74 -19.44
N PHE A 248 -30.02 6.35 -18.78
CA PHE A 248 -30.19 7.59 -18.00
C PHE A 248 -29.42 8.71 -18.70
N GLN A 249 -30.11 9.77 -19.14
CA GLN A 249 -29.47 10.81 -19.96
C GLN A 249 -29.88 12.21 -19.58
N ASN A 250 -28.92 13.13 -19.37
CA ASN A 250 -29.17 14.54 -19.04
C ASN A 250 -30.08 14.68 -17.82
N ILE A 251 -29.73 14.07 -16.73
CA ILE A 251 -30.48 14.04 -15.47
C ILE A 251 -29.59 14.49 -14.30
N ALA A 252 -30.19 14.79 -13.16
CA ALA A 252 -29.45 15.20 -11.97
C ALA A 252 -28.74 14.02 -11.33
N ARG A 253 -29.48 12.99 -10.94
CA ARG A 253 -29.00 11.71 -10.43
C ARG A 253 -29.66 10.53 -11.13
N GLY A 254 -29.00 9.38 -11.13
CA GLY A 254 -29.54 8.20 -11.79
C GLY A 254 -30.49 7.41 -10.89
N VAL A 255 -29.99 6.38 -10.25
CA VAL A 255 -30.73 5.51 -9.34
C VAL A 255 -30.24 5.77 -7.91
N GLY A 256 -31.17 5.90 -6.97
CA GLY A 256 -30.69 6.03 -5.59
C GLY A 256 -31.78 6.06 -4.53
N THR A 257 -31.30 6.32 -3.36
CA THR A 257 -32.06 6.50 -2.13
C THR A 257 -31.49 7.73 -1.43
N HIS A 258 -32.31 8.55 -0.84
CA HIS A 258 -31.84 9.61 0.04
C HIS A 258 -32.37 9.47 1.48
N THR A 259 -33.11 8.42 1.76
CA THR A 259 -33.70 8.10 3.07
C THR A 259 -33.01 6.89 3.69
N MET A 260 -32.50 7.04 4.90
CA MET A 260 -31.92 5.95 5.67
C MET A 260 -32.62 5.84 7.01
N LEU A 261 -33.24 4.71 7.27
CA LEU A 261 -33.79 4.36 8.58
C LEU A 261 -32.87 3.36 9.30
N CYS A 262 -32.61 3.61 10.55
CA CYS A 262 -31.86 2.67 11.40
C CYS A 262 -32.60 1.32 11.48
N GLY A 263 -31.90 0.23 11.16
CA GLY A 263 -32.48 -1.12 11.18
C GLY A 263 -33.36 -1.48 9.96
N ALA A 264 -33.52 -0.58 8.98
CA ALA A 264 -34.22 -0.88 7.74
C ALA A 264 -33.23 -0.85 6.56
N TYR A 265 -33.19 -1.93 5.81
CA TYR A 265 -32.24 -2.12 4.72
C TYR A 265 -32.96 -2.57 3.45
N HIS A 266 -32.61 -1.93 2.33
CA HIS A 266 -33.01 -2.45 1.03
C HIS A 266 -32.21 -3.72 0.73
N GLU A 267 -32.85 -4.77 0.25
CA GLU A 267 -32.26 -6.12 0.20
C GLU A 267 -32.36 -6.71 -1.22
N ASN A 268 -31.33 -7.42 -1.66
CA ASN A 268 -31.26 -8.09 -2.97
C ASN A 268 -31.46 -7.10 -4.13
N ILE A 269 -30.61 -6.09 -4.21
CA ILE A 269 -30.70 -5.03 -5.21
C ILE A 269 -29.70 -5.28 -6.33
N LYS A 270 -30.17 -5.32 -7.58
CA LYS A 270 -29.33 -5.44 -8.79
C LYS A 270 -29.47 -4.20 -9.66
N ILE A 271 -28.35 -3.53 -9.94
CA ILE A 271 -28.28 -2.38 -10.85
C ILE A 271 -27.20 -2.70 -11.89
N ASN A 272 -27.62 -3.38 -12.95
CA ASN A 272 -26.68 -3.98 -13.87
C ASN A 272 -26.93 -3.56 -15.33
N ASP A 273 -25.87 -3.50 -16.14
CA ASP A 273 -25.93 -3.30 -17.59
C ASP A 273 -26.66 -2.00 -18.01
N ASN A 274 -26.67 -0.97 -17.16
CA ASN A 274 -27.29 0.31 -17.45
C ASN A 274 -26.29 1.30 -18.07
N THR A 275 -26.82 2.28 -18.81
CA THR A 275 -26.03 3.34 -19.42
C THR A 275 -26.41 4.70 -18.83
N PHE A 276 -25.41 5.41 -18.27
CA PHE A 276 -25.55 6.75 -17.71
C PHE A 276 -24.76 7.76 -18.55
N ILE A 277 -25.42 8.81 -19.02
CA ILE A 277 -24.82 9.82 -19.90
C ILE A 277 -25.18 11.22 -19.40
N ASN A 278 -24.17 12.07 -19.16
CA ASN A 278 -24.36 13.44 -18.69
C ASN A 278 -25.19 13.51 -17.40
N VAL A 279 -24.97 12.65 -16.44
CA VAL A 279 -25.55 12.75 -15.10
C VAL A 279 -24.75 13.78 -14.30
N LEU A 280 -25.40 14.74 -13.67
CA LEU A 280 -24.74 15.88 -13.05
C LEU A 280 -23.99 15.49 -11.76
N GLU A 281 -24.61 14.64 -10.95
CA GLU A 281 -24.09 14.16 -9.67
C GLU A 281 -23.74 12.67 -9.75
N GLU A 282 -23.98 11.89 -8.68
CA GLU A 282 -23.74 10.45 -8.67
C GLU A 282 -24.75 9.70 -9.57
N CYS A 283 -24.25 8.72 -10.31
CA CYS A 283 -25.09 7.86 -11.13
C CYS A 283 -25.90 6.86 -10.31
N ILE A 284 -25.29 6.33 -9.25
CA ILE A 284 -25.89 5.33 -8.36
C ILE A 284 -25.58 5.68 -6.91
N VAL A 285 -26.62 5.76 -6.07
CA VAL A 285 -26.55 6.10 -4.65
C VAL A 285 -27.25 5.03 -3.83
N CYS A 286 -26.48 4.14 -3.20
CA CYS A 286 -26.98 3.05 -2.37
C CYS A 286 -26.86 3.43 -0.88
N LEU A 287 -27.96 3.76 -0.23
CA LEU A 287 -28.01 4.05 1.19
C LEU A 287 -28.71 2.90 1.92
N ASN A 288 -28.01 2.25 2.86
CA ASN A 288 -28.51 1.09 3.59
C ASN A 288 -28.95 -0.08 2.68
N TYR A 289 -28.13 -0.40 1.66
CA TYR A 289 -28.38 -1.56 0.82
C TYR A 289 -27.57 -2.74 1.33
N VAL A 290 -28.16 -3.93 1.34
CA VAL A 290 -27.50 -5.20 1.64
C VAL A 290 -27.75 -6.20 0.52
N ASN A 291 -26.78 -7.08 0.28
CA ASN A 291 -26.80 -8.02 -0.82
C ASN A 291 -27.07 -7.33 -2.18
N CYS A 292 -26.14 -6.42 -2.52
CA CYS A 292 -26.30 -5.56 -3.70
C CYS A 292 -25.28 -5.93 -4.79
N GLU A 293 -25.75 -5.95 -6.05
CA GLU A 293 -24.91 -6.13 -7.23
C GLU A 293 -24.97 -4.89 -8.12
N ILE A 294 -23.82 -4.26 -8.40
CA ILE A 294 -23.69 -3.12 -9.31
C ILE A 294 -22.67 -3.49 -10.38
N LYS A 295 -23.16 -4.03 -11.49
CA LYS A 295 -22.28 -4.67 -12.47
C LYS A 295 -22.46 -4.12 -13.89
N ASN A 296 -21.35 -4.06 -14.63
CA ASN A 296 -21.30 -3.78 -16.08
C ASN A 296 -21.98 -2.45 -16.51
N ASN A 297 -22.16 -1.50 -15.61
CA ASN A 297 -22.76 -0.22 -15.99
C ASN A 297 -21.74 0.63 -16.76
N THR A 298 -22.23 1.36 -17.76
CA THR A 298 -21.46 2.32 -18.55
C THR A 298 -21.80 3.74 -18.13
N ILE A 299 -20.85 4.47 -17.57
CA ILE A 299 -21.00 5.82 -17.03
C ILE A 299 -20.11 6.76 -17.85
N THR A 300 -20.72 7.71 -18.54
CA THR A 300 -20.00 8.61 -19.46
C THR A 300 -20.36 10.07 -19.21
N ASN A 301 -19.35 10.91 -19.00
CA ASN A 301 -19.49 12.35 -18.81
C ASN A 301 -20.39 12.71 -17.60
N CYS A 302 -20.21 11.98 -16.48
CA CYS A 302 -20.99 12.14 -15.26
C CYS A 302 -20.17 12.78 -14.14
N GLY A 303 -20.82 13.47 -13.20
CA GLY A 303 -20.19 14.18 -12.10
C GLY A 303 -19.67 13.25 -11.00
N GLY A 304 -20.33 12.12 -10.76
CA GLY A 304 -19.93 11.07 -9.83
C GLY A 304 -20.31 9.69 -10.35
N GLY A 305 -19.69 8.66 -9.80
CA GLY A 305 -19.97 7.27 -10.18
C GLY A 305 -20.94 6.59 -9.22
N ILE A 306 -20.43 5.77 -8.32
CA ILE A 306 -21.21 4.93 -7.41
C ILE A 306 -20.87 5.31 -5.96
N LEU A 307 -21.90 5.64 -5.19
CA LEU A 307 -21.83 5.84 -3.74
C LEU A 307 -22.53 4.68 -3.03
N VAL A 308 -21.82 4.03 -2.11
CA VAL A 308 -22.41 3.03 -1.21
C VAL A 308 -22.17 3.51 0.22
N GLN A 309 -23.24 3.76 0.93
CA GLN A 309 -23.20 4.27 2.30
C GLN A 309 -24.05 3.41 3.22
N ASN A 310 -23.51 3.07 4.35
CA ASN A 310 -24.26 2.49 5.45
C ASN A 310 -24.36 3.52 6.57
N ALA A 311 -25.55 3.64 7.18
CA ALA A 311 -25.73 4.50 8.31
C ALA A 311 -26.62 3.82 9.37
N LYS A 312 -26.31 4.07 10.60
CA LYS A 312 -27.05 3.58 11.75
C LYS A 312 -28.21 4.46 12.14
N GLU A 313 -28.30 5.60 11.52
CA GLU A 313 -29.18 6.67 11.96
C GLU A 313 -30.08 7.19 10.89
N TYR A 314 -31.15 7.78 11.39
CA TYR A 314 -31.94 8.73 10.66
C TYR A 314 -31.03 9.79 10.07
N GLU A 315 -31.13 10.02 8.82
CA GLU A 315 -30.65 11.29 8.31
C GLU A 315 -31.41 12.40 9.06
N LEU A 316 -30.71 13.45 9.38
CA LEU A 316 -31.12 14.56 10.26
C LEU A 316 -32.53 15.18 9.99
N SER A 317 -33.12 14.87 8.88
CA SER A 317 -34.48 15.29 8.53
C SER A 317 -35.59 14.37 9.05
N MET A 318 -35.23 13.23 9.63
CA MET A 318 -36.21 12.28 10.08
C MET A 318 -36.43 12.36 11.57
N ASN A 319 -37.54 13.01 11.94
CA ASN A 319 -38.08 12.90 13.26
C ASN A 319 -38.53 11.47 13.54
N THR A 320 -38.01 10.86 14.62
CA THR A 320 -38.53 9.61 15.16
C THR A 320 -40.03 9.67 15.46
N THR A 321 -40.60 10.88 15.61
CA THR A 321 -42.03 11.13 15.71
C THR A 321 -42.75 11.04 14.36
N ALA A 322 -42.04 10.99 13.25
CA ALA A 322 -42.68 10.84 11.95
C ALA A 322 -43.17 9.40 11.66
N LEU A 323 -42.64 8.46 12.37
CA LEU A 323 -43.21 7.09 12.40
C LEU A 323 -44.37 7.03 13.41
N ASN A 324 -45.48 7.74 13.16
CA ASN A 324 -46.66 7.82 14.01
C ASN A 324 -47.12 6.47 14.57
N GLY A 325 -46.51 6.00 15.65
CA GLY A 325 -46.81 4.72 16.23
C GLY A 325 -46.34 3.51 15.41
N ALA A 326 -45.55 3.70 14.36
CA ALA A 326 -44.93 2.60 13.67
C ALA A 326 -44.11 1.79 14.69
N LYS A 327 -44.19 0.50 14.60
CA LYS A 327 -43.35 -0.41 15.39
C LYS A 327 -41.93 0.10 15.38
N LYS A 328 -41.35 0.28 16.56
CA LYS A 328 -39.93 0.51 16.74
C LYS A 328 -39.20 -0.43 15.78
N ILE A 329 -38.66 0.10 14.72
CA ILE A 329 -37.88 -0.71 13.79
C ILE A 329 -36.79 -1.34 14.63
N ASP A 330 -36.67 -2.64 14.60
CA ASP A 330 -35.74 -3.36 15.40
C ASP A 330 -34.35 -2.80 15.10
N ASN A 331 -33.67 -2.27 16.10
CA ASN A 331 -32.39 -1.54 15.93
C ASN A 331 -31.22 -2.48 15.55
N ALA A 332 -31.48 -3.57 14.89
CA ALA A 332 -30.49 -4.48 14.37
C ALA A 332 -29.73 -3.79 13.24
N VAL A 333 -28.53 -3.34 13.56
CA VAL A 333 -27.64 -2.76 12.58
C VAL A 333 -26.96 -3.84 11.78
N ILE A 334 -27.09 -3.78 10.49
CA ILE A 334 -26.33 -4.61 9.55
C ILE A 334 -25.13 -3.81 9.05
N ASN A 335 -23.93 -4.07 9.58
CA ASN A 335 -22.70 -3.50 9.06
C ASN A 335 -22.19 -4.23 7.81
N ASN A 336 -22.59 -5.50 7.64
CA ASN A 336 -22.24 -6.31 6.48
C ASN A 336 -23.14 -5.93 5.29
N ALA A 337 -22.61 -5.15 4.36
CA ALA A 337 -23.35 -4.77 3.16
C ALA A 337 -23.44 -5.87 2.11
N ASP A 338 -22.51 -6.82 2.12
CA ASP A 338 -22.43 -7.92 1.13
C ASP A 338 -22.67 -7.44 -0.30
N THR A 339 -21.89 -6.40 -0.70
CA THR A 339 -22.10 -5.67 -1.94
C THR A 339 -20.96 -5.91 -2.91
N GLU A 340 -21.29 -6.23 -4.16
CA GLU A 340 -20.32 -6.36 -5.25
C GLU A 340 -20.47 -5.23 -6.28
N ILE A 341 -19.36 -4.52 -6.55
CA ILE A 341 -19.25 -3.48 -7.57
C ILE A 341 -18.21 -3.94 -8.59
N SER A 342 -18.65 -4.42 -9.74
CA SER A 342 -17.71 -5.04 -10.67
C SER A 342 -18.01 -4.80 -12.15
N GLY A 343 -16.96 -4.77 -12.97
CA GLY A 343 -17.07 -4.66 -14.42
C GLY A 343 -17.58 -3.32 -14.94
N ASN A 344 -17.78 -2.31 -14.09
CA ASN A 344 -18.30 -1.01 -14.50
C ASN A 344 -17.22 -0.20 -15.24
N THR A 345 -17.65 0.52 -16.28
CA THR A 345 -16.80 1.43 -17.05
C THR A 345 -17.23 2.87 -16.83
N MET A 346 -16.34 3.70 -16.26
CA MET A 346 -16.65 5.06 -15.85
C MET A 346 -15.70 6.06 -16.49
N LYS A 347 -16.25 7.10 -17.12
CA LYS A 347 -15.52 8.29 -17.54
C LYS A 347 -16.22 9.50 -16.92
N LEU A 348 -15.66 9.98 -15.82
CA LEU A 348 -16.26 11.04 -15.01
C LEU A 348 -15.78 12.42 -15.43
N THR A 349 -16.58 13.42 -15.09
CA THR A 349 -16.25 14.84 -15.20
C THR A 349 -16.28 15.46 -13.80
N TYR A 350 -16.50 16.73 -13.73
CA TYR A 350 -16.65 17.47 -12.49
C TYR A 350 -18.03 17.35 -11.89
N HIS A 351 -18.07 17.15 -10.58
CA HIS A 351 -19.28 17.37 -9.80
C HIS A 351 -19.48 18.87 -9.63
N PRO A 352 -20.60 19.45 -10.11
CA PRO A 352 -20.73 20.90 -10.24
C PRO A 352 -20.85 21.64 -8.90
N THR A 353 -21.38 21.00 -7.87
CA THR A 353 -21.69 21.63 -6.58
C THR A 353 -20.70 21.32 -5.49
N THR A 354 -20.30 20.06 -5.31
CA THR A 354 -19.43 19.65 -4.22
C THR A 354 -17.96 19.76 -4.58
N LEU A 355 -17.63 19.85 -5.87
CA LEU A 355 -16.26 19.78 -6.37
C LEU A 355 -15.53 18.49 -5.91
N LYS A 356 -16.29 17.47 -5.51
CA LYS A 356 -15.80 16.16 -5.09
C LYS A 356 -16.29 15.12 -6.08
N THR A 357 -15.40 14.58 -6.86
CA THR A 357 -15.69 13.50 -7.80
C THR A 357 -14.96 12.25 -7.37
N ALA A 358 -15.70 11.16 -7.21
CA ALA A 358 -15.14 9.83 -7.01
C ALA A 358 -15.77 8.84 -7.99
N GLY A 359 -14.97 7.87 -8.45
CA GLY A 359 -15.50 6.77 -9.25
C GLY A 359 -16.39 5.88 -8.40
N ILE A 360 -15.85 5.39 -7.31
CA ILE A 360 -16.57 4.58 -6.33
C ILE A 360 -16.25 5.13 -4.94
N PHE A 361 -17.28 5.39 -4.16
CA PHE A 361 -17.14 5.84 -2.79
C PHE A 361 -17.92 4.90 -1.86
N VAL A 362 -17.19 4.24 -0.95
CA VAL A 362 -17.75 3.36 0.08
C VAL A 362 -17.56 4.04 1.43
N TYR A 363 -18.65 4.27 2.13
CA TYR A 363 -18.64 5.08 3.32
C TYR A 363 -19.47 4.49 4.46
N GLY A 364 -18.82 4.16 5.59
CA GLY A 364 -19.46 3.97 6.87
C GLY A 364 -19.56 5.32 7.58
N ARG A 365 -20.73 5.73 8.04
CA ARG A 365 -20.91 7.04 8.67
C ARG A 365 -20.72 6.96 10.19
N LYS A 366 -19.80 7.74 10.74
CA LYS A 366 -19.72 7.98 12.18
C LYS A 366 -20.88 8.85 12.64
N LEU A 367 -21.51 8.44 13.73
CA LEU A 367 -22.41 9.32 14.49
C LEU A 367 -21.68 10.60 14.89
N ASN A 368 -22.35 11.71 14.73
CA ASN A 368 -21.96 12.92 15.40
C ASN A 368 -22.52 12.85 16.83
N SER A 369 -21.65 12.85 17.84
CA SER A 369 -22.00 12.79 19.26
C SER A 369 -22.95 13.90 19.74
N SER A 370 -23.29 14.85 18.87
CA SER A 370 -24.27 15.91 19.13
C SER A 370 -25.72 15.53 18.78
N ILE A 371 -25.95 14.33 18.22
CA ILE A 371 -27.29 13.91 17.84
C ILE A 371 -27.99 13.31 19.06
N ILE A 372 -29.13 13.89 19.38
CA ILE A 372 -29.97 13.48 20.51
C ILE A 372 -31.03 12.52 19.99
N GLY A 373 -31.11 11.33 20.58
CA GLY A 373 -32.14 10.35 20.26
C GLY A 373 -33.54 10.81 20.66
N GLY A 374 -34.55 10.10 20.20
CA GLY A 374 -35.96 10.41 20.51
C GLY A 374 -36.33 10.35 22.01
N ASP A 375 -35.44 9.83 22.84
CA ASP A 375 -35.54 9.79 24.30
C ASP A 375 -34.87 11.03 24.97
N GLY A 376 -34.32 11.96 24.18
CA GLY A 376 -33.67 13.17 24.67
C GLY A 376 -32.24 12.98 25.17
N PHE A 377 -31.63 11.79 25.02
CA PHE A 377 -30.25 11.52 25.38
C PHE A 377 -29.35 11.44 24.13
N PRO A 378 -28.04 11.78 24.25
CA PRO A 378 -27.09 11.56 23.19
C PRO A 378 -27.06 10.07 22.81
N LEU A 379 -27.08 9.78 21.54
CA LEU A 379 -26.89 8.39 21.08
C LEU A 379 -25.47 7.92 21.43
N PRO A 380 -25.33 6.65 21.84
CA PRO A 380 -24.03 6.10 22.19
C PRO A 380 -23.08 6.19 21.02
N ASP A 381 -21.81 6.51 21.33
CA ASP A 381 -20.69 6.59 20.38
C ASP A 381 -20.31 5.16 19.92
N GLU A 382 -21.14 4.55 19.13
CA GLU A 382 -20.89 3.23 18.58
C GLU A 382 -20.08 3.30 17.28
N ASP A 383 -19.32 2.23 17.04
CA ASP A 383 -18.46 2.09 15.87
C ASP A 383 -19.32 1.82 14.61
N PHE A 384 -19.55 2.85 13.81
CA PHE A 384 -20.29 2.74 12.55
C PHE A 384 -19.32 2.47 11.42
N TYR A 385 -19.53 1.38 10.72
CA TYR A 385 -18.74 1.00 9.57
C TYR A 385 -19.59 0.27 8.53
N ILE A 386 -19.06 0.18 7.35
CA ILE A 386 -19.57 -0.68 6.29
C ILE A 386 -18.57 -1.81 6.04
N SER A 387 -19.03 -3.02 5.83
CA SER A 387 -18.15 -4.16 5.59
C SER A 387 -18.58 -5.03 4.42
N SER A 388 -17.68 -5.92 3.99
CA SER A 388 -17.93 -6.91 2.93
C SER A 388 -18.33 -6.28 1.59
N VAL A 389 -17.63 -5.21 1.21
CA VAL A 389 -17.78 -4.62 -0.12
C VAL A 389 -16.64 -5.09 -1.02
N ILE A 390 -16.98 -5.70 -2.15
CA ILE A 390 -16.05 -6.17 -3.16
C ILE A 390 -16.08 -5.19 -4.35
N ILE A 391 -14.95 -4.55 -4.64
CA ILE A 391 -14.77 -3.62 -5.74
C ILE A 391 -13.74 -4.21 -6.70
N ARG A 392 -14.20 -4.76 -7.83
CA ARG A 392 -13.29 -5.47 -8.71
C ARG A 392 -13.52 -5.26 -10.20
N ASN A 393 -12.43 -5.29 -10.96
CA ASN A 393 -12.45 -5.25 -12.43
C ASN A 393 -13.20 -4.03 -13.02
N ASN A 394 -13.26 -2.91 -12.29
CA ASN A 394 -13.85 -1.68 -12.81
C ASN A 394 -12.79 -0.88 -13.59
N THR A 395 -13.23 -0.16 -14.63
CA THR A 395 -12.43 0.79 -15.38
C THR A 395 -12.88 2.21 -15.06
N ILE A 396 -12.02 3.02 -14.45
CA ILE A 396 -12.38 4.36 -13.94
C ILE A 396 -11.43 5.40 -14.54
N ILE A 397 -11.97 6.36 -15.25
CA ILE A 397 -11.27 7.56 -15.71
C ILE A 397 -11.88 8.74 -14.98
N THR A 398 -11.10 9.39 -14.12
CA THR A 398 -11.62 10.38 -13.17
C THR A 398 -10.73 11.61 -13.06
N PRO A 399 -11.31 12.78 -12.85
CA PRO A 399 -10.59 13.98 -12.46
C PRO A 399 -10.32 14.06 -10.95
N GLY A 400 -11.09 13.32 -10.15
CA GLY A 400 -11.01 13.25 -8.70
C GLY A 400 -10.40 11.94 -8.21
N ASP A 401 -10.98 11.38 -7.16
CA ASP A 401 -10.56 10.08 -6.61
C ASP A 401 -11.07 8.93 -7.50
N GLY A 402 -10.29 7.85 -7.61
CA GLY A 402 -10.74 6.64 -8.28
C GLY A 402 -11.69 5.85 -7.39
N ILE A 403 -11.18 5.33 -6.29
CA ILE A 403 -11.93 4.59 -5.27
C ILE A 403 -11.60 5.17 -3.91
N THR A 404 -12.61 5.51 -3.14
CA THR A 404 -12.47 5.98 -1.75
C THR A 404 -13.22 5.05 -0.81
N LEU A 405 -12.54 4.63 0.27
CA LEU A 405 -13.12 3.90 1.37
C LEU A 405 -12.94 4.71 2.65
N SER A 406 -14.01 4.89 3.40
CA SER A 406 -14.04 5.62 4.68
C SER A 406 -14.86 4.83 5.70
N ASP A 407 -14.32 4.61 6.89
CA ASP A 407 -14.93 3.74 7.92
C ASP A 407 -15.40 2.38 7.33
N ALA A 408 -14.62 1.80 6.42
CA ALA A 408 -14.90 0.53 5.76
C ALA A 408 -14.06 -0.60 6.37
N ARG A 409 -14.63 -1.80 6.44
CA ARG A 409 -13.95 -2.98 7.01
C ARG A 409 -14.12 -4.20 6.13
N ASP A 410 -13.14 -5.09 6.15
CA ASP A 410 -13.22 -6.39 5.48
C ASP A 410 -13.64 -6.28 4.01
N CYS A 411 -13.10 -5.28 3.30
CA CYS A 411 -13.42 -5.01 1.90
C CYS A 411 -12.27 -5.44 0.99
N GLU A 412 -12.62 -5.71 -0.27
CA GLU A 412 -11.67 -6.07 -1.33
C GLU A 412 -11.68 -5.03 -2.44
N VAL A 413 -10.50 -4.55 -2.83
CA VAL A 413 -10.27 -3.69 -3.99
C VAL A 413 -9.30 -4.38 -4.92
N SER A 414 -9.81 -5.02 -5.98
CA SER A 414 -8.97 -5.91 -6.80
C SER A 414 -9.18 -5.73 -8.30
N GLY A 415 -8.10 -5.84 -9.07
CA GLY A 415 -8.14 -5.87 -10.54
C GLY A 415 -8.70 -4.61 -11.22
N ASN A 416 -8.86 -3.49 -10.52
CA ASN A 416 -9.41 -2.26 -11.09
C ASN A 416 -8.37 -1.52 -11.93
N THR A 417 -8.81 -0.87 -12.99
CA THR A 417 -8.01 0.02 -13.83
C THR A 417 -8.45 1.47 -13.60
N ILE A 418 -7.58 2.27 -12.98
CA ILE A 418 -7.87 3.65 -12.60
C ILE A 418 -6.92 4.59 -13.32
N SER A 419 -7.46 5.62 -13.98
CA SER A 419 -6.67 6.64 -14.64
C SER A 419 -7.15 8.04 -14.28
N GLY A 420 -6.25 8.82 -13.68
CA GLY A 420 -6.47 10.25 -13.53
C GLY A 420 -6.25 11.00 -14.85
N TYR A 421 -6.84 12.16 -14.98
CA TYR A 421 -6.48 13.10 -16.03
C TYR A 421 -6.30 14.51 -15.45
N ASN A 422 -5.38 15.26 -16.07
CA ASN A 422 -5.03 16.57 -15.58
C ASN A 422 -6.12 17.59 -15.93
N PHE A 423 -6.47 18.38 -14.93
CA PHE A 423 -7.25 19.60 -15.11
C PHE A 423 -6.36 20.81 -15.39
N SER A 424 -7.00 21.84 -15.90
CA SER A 424 -6.39 23.16 -16.01
C SER A 424 -5.87 23.65 -14.64
N PRO A 425 -4.71 24.32 -14.58
CA PRO A 425 -4.15 24.85 -13.34
C PRO A 425 -5.07 25.81 -12.57
N ASN A 426 -6.10 26.32 -13.23
CA ASN A 426 -7.07 27.25 -12.65
C ASN A 426 -8.25 26.59 -11.93
N ASP A 427 -8.31 25.27 -11.91
CA ASP A 427 -9.42 24.58 -11.29
C ASP A 427 -9.25 24.57 -9.76
N LYS A 428 -10.15 25.24 -9.07
CA LYS A 428 -10.22 25.34 -7.60
C LYS A 428 -10.70 24.05 -6.93
N LEU A 429 -10.33 22.89 -7.48
CA LEU A 429 -10.75 21.61 -6.90
C LEU A 429 -10.24 21.42 -5.48
N ARG A 430 -11.13 21.12 -4.60
CA ARG A 430 -10.86 20.83 -3.17
C ARG A 430 -10.67 19.34 -2.88
N THR A 431 -10.53 18.49 -3.88
CA THR A 431 -10.48 17.05 -3.67
C THR A 431 -9.08 16.50 -3.63
N SER A 432 -8.93 15.50 -2.80
CA SER A 432 -7.93 14.47 -3.00
C SER A 432 -8.10 13.93 -4.43
N ARG A 433 -7.00 13.61 -5.08
CA ARG A 433 -7.00 13.10 -6.44
C ARG A 433 -6.18 11.83 -6.44
N ASP A 434 -6.62 10.89 -5.60
CA ASP A 434 -5.91 9.64 -5.35
C ASP A 434 -6.49 8.52 -6.20
N GLY A 435 -5.66 7.57 -6.57
CA GLY A 435 -6.16 6.38 -7.27
C GLY A 435 -7.06 5.56 -6.36
N ILE A 436 -6.54 5.15 -5.22
CA ILE A 436 -7.29 4.52 -4.14
C ILE A 436 -6.97 5.28 -2.85
N ARG A 437 -8.00 5.62 -2.10
CA ARG A 437 -7.91 6.31 -0.82
C ARG A 437 -8.59 5.49 0.28
N MET A 438 -7.93 5.38 1.42
CA MET A 438 -8.46 4.77 2.64
C MET A 438 -8.27 5.74 3.79
N ASP A 439 -9.34 6.15 4.43
CA ASP A 439 -9.31 7.07 5.57
C ASP A 439 -10.35 6.70 6.65
N GLN A 440 -10.41 7.51 7.71
CA GLN A 440 -11.38 7.38 8.79
C GLN A 440 -11.47 5.96 9.37
N SER A 441 -10.32 5.41 9.77
CA SER A 441 -10.25 4.11 10.46
C SER A 441 -10.73 2.89 9.65
N CYS A 442 -10.52 2.86 8.35
CA CYS A 442 -10.70 1.62 7.57
C CYS A 442 -9.91 0.46 8.19
N LYS A 443 -10.47 -0.76 8.16
CA LYS A 443 -9.81 -1.96 8.72
C LYS A 443 -9.85 -3.14 7.77
N ASN A 444 -8.73 -3.85 7.68
CA ASN A 444 -8.63 -5.11 6.96
C ASN A 444 -9.04 -5.02 5.48
N ILE A 445 -8.56 -3.99 4.78
CA ILE A 445 -8.85 -3.80 3.36
C ILE A 445 -7.76 -4.46 2.51
N SER A 446 -8.16 -5.35 1.59
CA SER A 446 -7.25 -5.95 0.61
C SER A 446 -7.17 -5.09 -0.65
N VAL A 447 -5.95 -4.74 -1.09
CA VAL A 447 -5.70 -3.95 -2.30
C VAL A 447 -4.78 -4.73 -3.22
N THR A 448 -5.35 -5.39 -4.24
CA THR A 448 -4.60 -6.37 -5.03
C THR A 448 -4.82 -6.26 -6.54
N GLY A 449 -3.75 -6.38 -7.33
CA GLY A 449 -3.84 -6.47 -8.79
C GLY A 449 -4.35 -5.23 -9.52
N ASN A 450 -4.45 -4.07 -8.85
CA ASN A 450 -4.98 -2.85 -9.46
C ASN A 450 -3.95 -2.16 -10.36
N GLN A 451 -4.41 -1.52 -11.41
CA GLN A 451 -3.63 -0.71 -12.32
C GLN A 451 -4.00 0.77 -12.18
N ILE A 452 -3.18 1.54 -11.51
CA ILE A 452 -3.40 2.96 -11.24
C ILE A 452 -2.39 3.79 -12.03
N LYS A 453 -2.87 4.77 -12.80
CA LYS A 453 -1.99 5.63 -13.60
C LYS A 453 -2.43 7.09 -13.66
N ASN A 454 -1.45 7.96 -13.91
CA ASN A 454 -1.66 9.39 -14.18
C ASN A 454 -2.43 10.14 -13.08
N MET A 455 -2.34 9.67 -11.84
CA MET A 455 -3.04 10.35 -10.74
C MET A 455 -2.35 11.68 -10.39
N PRO A 456 -3.12 12.75 -10.23
CA PRO A 456 -2.57 14.06 -9.88
C PRO A 456 -1.94 14.13 -8.48
N ARG A 457 -2.27 13.19 -7.59
CA ARG A 457 -1.68 13.09 -6.26
C ARG A 457 -1.09 11.69 -6.02
N TYR A 458 -1.72 10.85 -5.25
CA TYR A 458 -1.17 9.54 -4.85
C TYR A 458 -1.77 8.39 -5.66
N GLY A 459 -1.00 7.32 -5.84
CA GLY A 459 -1.54 6.08 -6.40
C GLY A 459 -2.44 5.37 -5.38
N LEU A 460 -1.90 5.09 -4.20
CA LEU A 460 -2.62 4.59 -3.03
C LEU A 460 -2.30 5.46 -1.81
N TYR A 461 -3.32 5.92 -1.13
CA TYR A 461 -3.20 6.74 0.08
C TYR A 461 -3.95 6.12 1.24
N ILE A 462 -3.24 5.78 2.32
CA ILE A 462 -3.80 5.19 3.54
C ILE A 462 -3.45 6.11 4.71
N THR A 463 -4.48 6.62 5.37
CA THR A 463 -4.34 7.63 6.42
C THR A 463 -5.36 7.44 7.54
N GLU A 464 -5.25 8.27 8.57
CA GLU A 464 -6.22 8.35 9.66
C GLU A 464 -6.52 6.99 10.30
N ASN A 465 -5.45 6.34 10.81
CA ASN A 465 -5.56 5.10 11.55
C ASN A 465 -6.16 3.92 10.75
N SER A 466 -6.04 3.98 9.41
CA SER A 466 -6.57 2.96 8.52
C SER A 466 -5.61 1.79 8.32
N THR A 467 -6.15 0.60 8.12
CA THR A 467 -5.35 -0.61 7.92
C THR A 467 -5.72 -1.34 6.64
N ALA A 468 -4.69 -1.63 5.83
CA ALA A 468 -4.78 -2.63 4.78
C ALA A 468 -4.39 -4.01 5.33
N SER A 469 -5.06 -5.06 4.88
CA SER A 469 -4.59 -6.44 5.12
C SER A 469 -3.37 -6.73 4.25
N ALA A 470 -3.46 -6.54 2.95
CA ALA A 470 -2.37 -6.73 2.00
C ALA A 470 -2.38 -5.65 0.91
N ILE A 471 -1.21 -5.33 0.36
CA ILE A 471 -1.05 -4.45 -0.80
C ILE A 471 -0.14 -5.16 -1.79
N GLU A 472 -0.74 -5.88 -2.74
CA GLU A 472 0.01 -6.82 -3.56
C GLU A 472 -0.29 -6.73 -5.05
N ASN A 473 0.73 -6.96 -5.88
CA ASN A 473 0.60 -7.07 -7.32
C ASN A 473 -0.04 -5.85 -8.02
N ASN A 474 0.00 -4.67 -7.37
CA ASN A 474 -0.54 -3.44 -7.96
C ASN A 474 0.51 -2.74 -8.83
N THR A 475 0.03 -2.02 -9.82
CA THR A 475 0.85 -1.16 -10.68
C THR A 475 0.47 0.30 -10.49
N PHE A 476 1.43 1.12 -10.05
CA PHE A 476 1.30 2.57 -9.90
C PHE A 476 2.21 3.25 -10.91
N LYS A 477 1.66 4.05 -11.81
CA LYS A 477 2.44 4.65 -12.89
C LYS A 477 2.09 6.11 -13.12
N ASN A 478 3.12 6.96 -13.28
CA ASN A 478 2.97 8.38 -13.61
C ASN A 478 2.13 9.16 -12.57
N CYS A 479 2.18 8.82 -11.30
CA CYS A 479 1.54 9.62 -10.26
C CYS A 479 2.39 10.88 -10.00
N THR A 480 1.73 12.04 -9.91
CA THR A 480 2.45 13.29 -9.59
C THR A 480 2.95 13.30 -8.15
N GLY A 481 2.25 12.62 -7.25
CA GLY A 481 2.66 12.33 -5.88
C GLY A 481 3.44 11.02 -5.75
N THR A 482 3.24 10.34 -4.65
CA THR A 482 3.84 9.06 -4.29
C THR A 482 3.05 7.89 -4.87
N GLY A 483 3.72 6.78 -5.16
CA GLY A 483 3.03 5.55 -5.57
C GLY A 483 2.13 5.01 -4.47
N ILE A 484 2.70 4.75 -3.28
CA ILE A 484 1.99 4.26 -2.09
C ILE A 484 2.41 5.08 -0.88
N LEU A 485 1.45 5.67 -0.17
CA LEU A 485 1.70 6.42 1.06
C LEU A 485 0.84 5.91 2.22
N LEU A 486 1.50 5.44 3.29
CA LEU A 486 0.90 5.16 4.58
C LEU A 486 1.32 6.25 5.56
N THR A 487 0.36 6.88 6.24
CA THR A 487 0.64 7.96 7.18
C THR A 487 -0.40 8.03 8.30
N ASN A 488 -0.12 8.82 9.33
CA ASN A 488 -1.04 9.09 10.44
C ASN A 488 -1.56 7.82 11.11
N SER A 489 -0.63 7.05 11.68
CA SER A 489 -0.90 5.83 12.46
C SER A 489 -1.56 4.69 11.67
N SER A 490 -1.37 4.67 10.36
CA SER A 490 -1.94 3.66 9.47
C SER A 490 -1.05 2.42 9.32
N ALA A 491 -1.61 1.30 8.86
CA ALA A 491 -0.86 0.07 8.76
C ALA A 491 -1.16 -0.76 7.50
N CYS A 492 -0.17 -1.56 7.10
CA CYS A 492 -0.33 -2.76 6.28
C CYS A 492 0.02 -3.98 7.14
N ILE A 493 -0.96 -4.84 7.40
CA ILE A 493 -0.85 -5.93 8.38
C ILE A 493 -0.01 -7.09 7.84
N TYR A 494 -0.17 -7.42 6.56
CA TYR A 494 0.63 -8.41 5.85
C TYR A 494 1.59 -7.72 4.88
N ASP A 495 1.96 -8.38 3.82
CA ASP A 495 3.01 -7.90 2.94
C ASP A 495 2.56 -6.76 2.00
N MET A 496 3.47 -5.83 1.78
CA MET A 496 3.46 -4.93 0.63
C MET A 496 4.36 -5.56 -0.43
N ALA A 497 3.76 -6.39 -1.29
CA ALA A 497 4.55 -7.29 -2.12
C ALA A 497 4.27 -7.17 -3.62
N ASN A 498 5.33 -7.36 -4.42
CA ASN A 498 5.26 -7.47 -5.89
C ASN A 498 4.57 -6.28 -6.58
N ASN A 499 4.56 -5.12 -5.96
CA ASN A 499 4.00 -3.93 -6.57
C ASN A 499 5.01 -3.29 -7.53
N ILE A 500 4.51 -2.72 -8.62
CA ILE A 500 5.29 -1.97 -9.60
C ILE A 500 5.01 -0.48 -9.41
N VAL A 501 6.03 0.30 -9.05
CA VAL A 501 5.92 1.76 -8.92
C VAL A 501 6.87 2.43 -9.91
N LYS A 502 6.31 3.17 -10.87
CA LYS A 502 7.09 3.75 -11.95
C LYS A 502 6.69 5.18 -12.26
N ASN A 503 7.69 6.06 -12.46
CA ASN A 503 7.51 7.47 -12.80
C ASN A 503 6.64 8.24 -11.78
N CYS A 504 6.72 7.91 -10.49
CA CYS A 504 6.07 8.67 -9.42
C CYS A 504 7.03 9.76 -8.91
N LYS A 505 6.54 11.03 -8.85
CA LYS A 505 7.44 12.18 -8.65
C LYS A 505 7.87 12.40 -7.20
N TYR A 506 7.10 11.94 -6.22
CA TYR A 506 7.36 12.19 -4.80
C TYR A 506 7.61 10.91 -3.99
N GLY A 507 8.10 9.84 -4.62
CA GLY A 507 8.52 8.63 -3.96
C GLY A 507 7.80 7.35 -4.41
N GLY A 508 8.33 6.20 -4.00
CA GLY A 508 7.77 4.90 -4.29
C GLY A 508 6.77 4.45 -3.22
N ILE A 509 7.27 3.84 -2.14
CA ILE A 509 6.53 3.43 -0.95
C ILE A 509 7.01 4.26 0.23
N LEU A 510 6.16 5.07 0.83
CA LEU A 510 6.46 5.91 1.98
C LEU A 510 5.59 5.49 3.18
N ILE A 511 6.24 5.24 4.32
CA ILE A 511 5.59 4.87 5.58
C ILE A 511 6.03 5.89 6.63
N GLY A 512 5.11 6.73 7.09
CA GLY A 512 5.44 7.85 7.95
C GLY A 512 4.43 8.12 9.06
N ASN A 513 4.82 8.99 9.98
CA ASN A 513 3.96 9.51 11.03
C ASN A 513 3.29 8.41 11.86
N ASN A 514 4.11 7.62 12.57
CA ASN A 514 3.71 6.50 13.43
C ASN A 514 3.03 5.34 12.71
N SER A 515 3.25 5.18 11.39
CA SER A 515 2.64 4.12 10.59
C SER A 515 3.51 2.87 10.53
N GLN A 516 2.94 1.76 10.09
CA GLN A 516 3.66 0.50 10.05
C GLN A 516 3.31 -0.37 8.84
N ALA A 517 4.27 -1.16 8.40
CA ALA A 517 4.07 -2.24 7.44
C ALA A 517 4.71 -3.53 7.97
N ALA A 518 4.10 -4.69 7.71
CA ALA A 518 4.73 -5.94 8.09
C ALA A 518 6.02 -6.16 7.29
N ASN A 519 5.95 -6.27 5.98
CA ASN A 519 7.13 -6.38 5.13
C ASN A 519 6.95 -5.59 3.83
N ILE A 520 8.07 -5.25 3.18
CA ILE A 520 8.13 -4.62 1.87
C ILE A 520 9.01 -5.50 0.98
N THR A 521 8.38 -6.35 0.15
CA THR A 521 9.09 -7.45 -0.51
C THR A 521 8.79 -7.54 -2.01
N GLY A 522 9.81 -7.84 -2.82
CA GLY A 522 9.64 -8.13 -4.24
C GLY A 522 9.13 -6.97 -5.10
N ASN A 523 9.08 -5.75 -4.59
CA ASN A 523 8.55 -4.60 -5.32
C ASN A 523 9.57 -4.09 -6.35
N ALA A 524 9.05 -3.58 -7.47
CA ALA A 524 9.85 -3.01 -8.54
C ALA A 524 9.63 -1.51 -8.66
N PHE A 525 10.72 -0.74 -8.53
CA PHE A 525 10.72 0.71 -8.63
C PHE A 525 11.52 1.16 -9.85
N GLY A 526 10.97 2.13 -10.58
CA GLY A 526 11.66 2.72 -11.73
C GLY A 526 11.35 4.19 -11.93
N SER A 527 12.40 4.98 -12.20
CA SER A 527 12.27 6.43 -12.45
C SER A 527 11.52 7.18 -11.34
N ILE A 528 11.89 6.89 -10.09
CA ILE A 528 11.36 7.59 -8.92
C ILE A 528 12.19 8.87 -8.71
N SER A 529 11.54 10.00 -8.47
CA SER A 529 12.21 11.27 -8.25
C SER A 529 11.68 12.01 -7.02
N GLY A 530 12.49 12.85 -6.41
CA GLY A 530 12.11 13.74 -5.31
C GLY A 530 12.12 13.11 -3.90
N ASN A 531 11.83 11.83 -3.75
CA ASN A 531 11.93 11.05 -2.52
C ASN A 531 12.38 9.62 -2.83
N PRO A 532 12.76 8.83 -1.83
CA PRO A 532 13.23 7.48 -2.01
C PRO A 532 12.23 6.52 -2.68
N ALA A 533 12.76 5.42 -3.21
CA ALA A 533 11.92 4.31 -3.63
C ALA A 533 11.17 3.70 -2.43
N ILE A 534 11.87 3.53 -1.30
CA ILE A 534 11.29 3.09 -0.03
C ILE A 534 11.76 4.05 1.07
N LYS A 535 10.82 4.60 1.84
CA LYS A 535 11.11 5.46 2.98
C LYS A 535 10.27 5.09 4.19
N VAL A 536 10.92 4.89 5.34
CA VAL A 536 10.28 4.73 6.64
C VAL A 536 10.73 5.88 7.53
N TYR A 537 9.81 6.72 7.98
CA TYR A 537 10.17 7.98 8.65
C TYR A 537 9.19 8.37 9.78
N ASN A 538 9.63 9.27 10.66
CA ASN A 538 8.84 9.82 11.76
C ASN A 538 8.19 8.74 12.65
N ASN A 539 9.01 8.01 13.40
CA ASN A 539 8.61 6.93 14.34
C ASN A 539 7.86 5.76 13.70
N SER A 540 8.07 5.52 12.42
CA SER A 540 7.38 4.45 11.71
C SER A 540 8.16 3.15 11.71
N ARG A 541 7.50 2.04 11.38
CA ARG A 541 8.11 0.72 11.49
C ARG A 541 7.83 -0.16 10.29
N THR A 542 8.79 -1.03 9.98
CA THR A 542 8.57 -2.11 9.02
C THR A 542 9.32 -3.39 9.46
N GLY A 543 8.87 -4.52 8.99
CA GLY A 543 9.60 -5.78 9.09
C GLY A 543 10.74 -5.85 8.10
N LEU A 544 10.69 -6.82 7.21
CA LEU A 544 11.70 -7.01 6.18
C LEU A 544 11.55 -6.00 5.04
N ILE A 545 12.67 -5.45 4.60
CA ILE A 545 12.77 -4.78 3.29
C ILE A 545 13.66 -5.67 2.44
N SER A 546 13.05 -6.52 1.61
CA SER A 546 13.82 -7.54 0.93
C SER A 546 13.39 -7.82 -0.51
N THR A 547 14.35 -8.30 -1.31
CA THR A 547 14.11 -8.70 -2.72
C THR A 547 13.55 -7.59 -3.62
N ASN A 548 13.54 -6.35 -3.18
CA ASN A 548 13.07 -5.23 -3.97
C ASN A 548 14.10 -4.86 -5.04
N ARG A 549 13.60 -4.38 -6.17
CA ARG A 549 14.41 -3.93 -7.30
C ARG A 549 14.18 -2.45 -7.54
N VAL A 550 15.23 -1.67 -7.40
CA VAL A 550 15.21 -0.23 -7.64
C VAL A 550 16.08 0.09 -8.85
N ARG A 551 15.53 0.86 -9.82
CA ARG A 551 16.26 1.29 -11.02
C ARG A 551 15.98 2.75 -11.35
N ASP A 552 16.96 3.38 -11.98
CA ASP A 552 16.84 4.73 -12.53
C ASP A 552 16.34 5.76 -11.50
N MET A 553 17.02 5.80 -10.36
CA MET A 553 16.73 6.78 -9.31
C MET A 553 17.23 8.17 -9.73
N GLY A 554 16.40 9.18 -9.47
CA GLY A 554 16.72 10.57 -9.71
C GLY A 554 16.15 11.13 -11.03
N ASN A 555 16.18 12.45 -11.15
CA ASN A 555 15.71 13.17 -12.33
C ASN A 555 16.90 13.72 -13.12
N LYS A 556 16.90 13.54 -14.42
CA LYS A 556 17.95 14.01 -15.36
C LYS A 556 18.18 15.54 -15.33
N THR A 557 17.33 16.30 -14.70
CA THR A 557 17.32 17.76 -14.81
C THR A 557 17.54 18.52 -13.51
N LYS A 558 17.66 17.90 -12.29
CA LYS A 558 17.79 18.70 -11.04
C LYS A 558 18.34 18.00 -9.79
N THR A 559 18.96 18.77 -9.06
CA THR A 559 19.36 19.10 -7.68
C THR A 559 18.73 18.29 -6.49
N THR A 560 17.70 17.52 -6.62
CA THR A 560 17.14 16.70 -5.53
C THR A 560 17.75 15.31 -5.52
N ILE A 561 18.52 15.04 -4.48
CA ILE A 561 19.12 13.74 -4.21
C ILE A 561 18.01 12.77 -3.82
N SER A 562 17.88 11.66 -4.52
CA SER A 562 16.94 10.58 -4.19
C SER A 562 17.71 9.34 -3.75
N ASN A 563 17.55 8.92 -2.50
CA ASN A 563 18.09 7.66 -2.00
C ASN A 563 17.20 6.49 -2.44
N ALA A 564 17.72 5.27 -2.43
CA ALA A 564 16.88 4.12 -2.79
C ALA A 564 16.04 3.65 -1.59
N ILE A 565 16.69 3.39 -0.45
CA ILE A 565 16.03 2.97 0.79
C ILE A 565 16.44 3.91 1.92
N GLU A 566 15.49 4.50 2.61
CA GLU A 566 15.72 5.37 3.78
C GLU A 566 14.95 4.89 5.01
N ILE A 567 15.65 4.80 6.14
CA ILE A 567 15.07 4.59 7.46
C ILE A 567 15.53 5.76 8.33
N ILE A 568 14.66 6.73 8.57
CA ILE A 568 15.02 8.00 9.23
C ILE A 568 13.99 8.43 10.28
N GLY A 569 14.34 9.42 11.12
CA GLY A 569 13.40 10.01 12.07
C GLY A 569 12.95 9.04 13.17
N ARG A 570 13.91 8.37 13.85
CA ARG A 570 13.67 7.40 14.94
C ARG A 570 12.84 6.19 14.50
N SER A 571 12.95 5.82 13.23
CA SER A 571 12.17 4.75 12.64
C SER A 571 12.90 3.40 12.71
N PHE A 572 12.19 2.36 12.37
CA PHE A 572 12.64 0.99 12.58
C PHE A 572 12.39 0.13 11.35
N ALA A 573 13.38 -0.69 11.00
CA ALA A 573 13.21 -1.85 10.14
C ALA A 573 13.82 -3.10 10.81
N LYS A 574 13.20 -4.25 10.59
CA LYS A 574 13.73 -5.50 11.12
C LYS A 574 15.02 -5.90 10.42
N GLU A 575 15.05 -5.90 9.10
CA GLU A 575 16.19 -6.26 8.28
C GLU A 575 16.09 -5.64 6.89
N ILE A 576 17.22 -5.35 6.25
CA ILE A 576 17.31 -4.92 4.85
C ILE A 576 18.18 -5.92 4.11
N SER A 577 17.57 -6.76 3.24
CA SER A 577 18.30 -7.87 2.65
C SER A 577 17.91 -8.18 1.21
N SER A 578 18.87 -8.68 0.43
CA SER A 578 18.66 -9.18 -0.94
C SER A 578 18.05 -8.19 -1.93
N ASN A 579 18.14 -6.89 -1.66
CA ASN A 579 17.64 -5.86 -2.57
C ASN A 579 18.65 -5.61 -3.70
N ARG A 580 18.13 -5.28 -4.89
CA ARG A 580 18.94 -4.92 -6.06
C ARG A 580 18.72 -3.47 -6.41
N ILE A 581 19.71 -2.63 -6.17
CA ILE A 581 19.66 -1.17 -6.33
C ILE A 581 20.65 -0.78 -7.42
N TYR A 582 20.13 -0.25 -8.52
CA TYR A 582 20.88 0.29 -9.65
C TYR A 582 20.59 1.78 -9.73
N ALA A 583 21.41 2.59 -9.11
CA ALA A 583 21.35 4.03 -9.24
C ALA A 583 21.85 4.45 -10.63
N SER A 584 21.39 5.57 -11.16
CA SER A 584 21.82 6.01 -12.51
C SER A 584 23.15 6.73 -12.45
N LYS A 585 24.10 6.36 -13.32
CA LYS A 585 25.38 7.08 -13.51
C LYS A 585 25.23 8.48 -14.09
N THR A 586 24.11 8.77 -14.70
CA THR A 586 23.88 10.07 -15.33
C THR A 586 23.32 11.04 -14.31
N GLU A 587 24.23 11.82 -13.76
CA GLU A 587 23.98 13.10 -13.10
C GLU A 587 23.71 13.12 -11.59
N ALA A 588 24.10 14.20 -11.02
CA ALA A 588 24.23 14.66 -9.64
C ALA A 588 23.07 14.37 -8.64
N SER A 589 22.09 13.59 -9.00
CA SER A 589 20.85 13.43 -8.24
C SER A 589 20.59 12.06 -7.62
N SER A 590 21.37 11.04 -7.94
CA SER A 590 21.24 9.76 -7.23
C SER A 590 21.99 9.83 -5.91
N GLY A 591 21.29 9.64 -4.79
CA GLY A 591 21.87 9.73 -3.47
C GLY A 591 22.54 8.42 -3.03
N MET A 592 22.13 7.96 -1.89
CA MET A 592 22.63 6.74 -1.27
C MET A 592 21.83 5.52 -1.70
N GLY A 593 22.45 4.35 -1.67
CA GLY A 593 21.72 3.09 -1.86
C GLY A 593 20.83 2.80 -0.65
N ILE A 594 21.44 2.68 0.53
CA ILE A 594 20.73 2.48 1.80
C ILE A 594 21.20 3.55 2.78
N LEU A 595 20.27 4.27 3.38
CA LEU A 595 20.50 5.25 4.43
C LEU A 595 19.74 4.88 5.69
N VAL A 596 20.46 4.80 6.82
CA VAL A 596 19.88 4.69 8.18
C VAL A 596 20.33 5.91 8.95
N ASP A 597 19.40 6.78 9.32
CA ASP A 597 19.74 8.13 9.80
C ASP A 597 18.78 8.60 10.92
N GLU A 598 19.13 9.72 11.58
CA GLU A 598 18.29 10.38 12.57
C GLU A 598 17.84 9.45 13.70
N ALA A 599 18.78 8.80 14.38
CA ALA A 599 18.57 7.88 15.51
C ALA A 599 17.67 6.69 15.18
N SER A 600 17.68 6.22 13.93
CA SER A 600 16.90 5.08 13.46
C SER A 600 17.62 3.75 13.65
N ARG A 601 16.89 2.65 13.55
CA ARG A 601 17.43 1.33 13.89
C ARG A 601 17.03 0.24 12.91
N ILE A 602 18.02 -0.57 12.53
CA ILE A 602 17.83 -1.89 11.95
C ILE A 602 18.07 -2.93 13.07
N ALA A 603 17.06 -3.74 13.39
CA ALA A 603 17.15 -4.71 14.48
C ALA A 603 17.99 -5.95 14.12
N GLY A 604 18.04 -6.31 12.87
CA GLY A 604 18.85 -7.37 12.29
C GLY A 604 20.06 -6.83 11.53
N SER A 605 20.21 -7.30 10.31
CA SER A 605 21.35 -7.03 9.44
C SER A 605 20.99 -6.21 8.21
N VAL A 606 22.00 -5.61 7.59
CA VAL A 606 21.97 -5.09 6.21
C VAL A 606 22.83 -6.04 5.39
N LYS A 607 22.20 -6.96 4.65
CA LYS A 607 22.94 -8.08 4.05
C LYS A 607 22.46 -8.48 2.65
N ASP A 608 23.32 -9.15 1.90
CA ASP A 608 23.00 -9.72 0.57
C ASP A 608 22.48 -8.69 -0.43
N ASN A 609 22.67 -7.39 -0.21
CA ASN A 609 22.18 -6.36 -1.13
C ASN A 609 23.19 -6.14 -2.25
N THR A 610 22.70 -5.96 -3.48
CA THR A 610 23.50 -5.54 -4.62
C THR A 610 23.22 -4.06 -4.88
N ILE A 611 24.24 -3.21 -4.76
CA ILE A 611 24.12 -1.75 -4.93
C ILE A 611 25.18 -1.26 -5.91
N SER A 612 24.74 -0.59 -6.98
CA SER A 612 25.66 0.03 -7.94
C SER A 612 25.32 1.49 -8.23
N ASP A 613 26.36 2.24 -8.57
CA ASP A 613 26.27 3.59 -9.11
C ASP A 613 25.59 4.63 -8.19
N ALA A 614 25.64 4.43 -6.86
CA ALA A 614 25.22 5.44 -5.89
C ALA A 614 26.16 6.65 -5.97
N THR A 615 25.63 7.88 -6.12
CA THR A 615 26.47 9.08 -6.24
C THR A 615 27.11 9.52 -4.92
N GLN A 616 26.65 8.97 -3.80
CA GLN A 616 27.26 9.17 -2.50
C GLN A 616 27.72 7.83 -1.92
N TYR A 617 27.11 7.36 -0.85
CA TYR A 617 27.43 6.08 -0.20
C TYR A 617 26.53 4.96 -0.73
N ALA A 618 27.08 3.77 -0.91
CA ALA A 618 26.21 2.61 -1.16
C ALA A 618 25.40 2.26 0.11
N ILE A 619 26.04 2.23 1.27
CA ILE A 619 25.40 2.04 2.57
C ILE A 619 25.94 3.10 3.55
N SER A 620 25.02 3.87 4.17
CA SER A 620 25.34 4.87 5.18
C SER A 620 24.53 4.66 6.45
N ILE A 621 25.21 4.66 7.59
CA ILE A 621 24.62 4.59 8.93
C ILE A 621 25.12 5.83 9.67
N ALA A 622 24.22 6.78 9.96
CA ALA A 622 24.58 8.12 10.39
C ALA A 622 23.71 8.63 11.56
N ASN A 623 24.19 9.69 12.22
CA ASN A 623 23.46 10.47 13.21
C ASN A 623 22.76 9.62 14.29
N HIS A 624 23.57 8.93 15.14
CA HIS A 624 23.14 8.10 16.27
C HIS A 624 22.30 6.88 15.87
N SER A 625 22.42 6.43 14.63
CA SER A 625 21.64 5.29 14.12
C SER A 625 22.35 3.96 14.36
N LYS A 626 21.62 2.86 14.27
CA LYS A 626 22.14 1.55 14.65
C LYS A 626 21.71 0.43 13.71
N VAL A 627 22.68 -0.37 13.29
CA VAL A 627 22.45 -1.74 12.79
C VAL A 627 22.83 -2.69 13.93
N ALA A 628 21.86 -3.47 14.43
CA ALA A 628 22.11 -4.26 15.65
C ALA A 628 22.99 -5.50 15.44
N HIS A 629 23.03 -6.02 14.22
CA HIS A 629 23.84 -7.20 13.85
C HIS A 629 24.85 -6.83 12.75
N LEU A 630 24.80 -7.51 11.62
CA LEU A 630 25.82 -7.50 10.57
C LEU A 630 25.56 -6.46 9.47
N VAL A 631 26.63 -5.95 8.88
CA VAL A 631 26.62 -5.42 7.52
C VAL A 631 27.43 -6.39 6.67
N SER A 632 26.74 -7.31 5.98
CA SER A 632 27.44 -8.48 5.43
C SER A 632 26.99 -8.89 4.03
N GLU A 633 27.89 -9.54 3.30
CA GLU A 633 27.64 -10.18 2.02
C GLU A 633 27.00 -9.24 0.96
N ASN A 634 27.19 -7.94 1.12
CA ASN A 634 26.72 -6.97 0.15
C ASN A 634 27.69 -6.87 -1.02
N VAL A 635 27.17 -6.75 -2.23
CA VAL A 635 27.92 -6.49 -3.45
C VAL A 635 27.76 -5.02 -3.82
N LEU A 636 28.83 -4.23 -3.61
CA LEU A 636 28.82 -2.78 -3.72
C LEU A 636 29.76 -2.32 -4.83
N SER A 637 29.28 -1.56 -5.79
CA SER A 637 30.10 -1.09 -6.89
C SER A 637 29.87 0.37 -7.26
N SER A 638 30.94 1.03 -7.69
CA SER A 638 30.91 2.40 -8.26
C SER A 638 30.22 3.44 -7.37
N SER A 639 30.46 3.44 -6.06
CA SER A 639 29.97 4.47 -5.14
C SER A 639 30.73 5.79 -5.34
N GLY A 640 30.04 6.93 -5.38
CA GLY A 640 30.67 8.23 -5.56
C GLY A 640 31.48 8.73 -4.36
N LYS A 641 31.16 8.26 -3.16
CA LYS A 641 31.93 8.41 -1.92
C LYS A 641 32.36 7.04 -1.44
N SER A 642 32.35 6.79 -0.11
CA SER A 642 32.70 5.47 0.43
C SER A 642 31.57 4.44 0.15
N ALA A 643 31.95 3.18 -0.02
CA ALA A 643 30.95 2.14 -0.24
C ALA A 643 30.13 1.89 1.04
N ILE A 644 30.79 1.70 2.20
CA ILE A 644 30.15 1.61 3.50
C ILE A 644 30.67 2.75 4.38
N ALA A 645 29.77 3.53 4.99
CA ALA A 645 30.11 4.61 5.92
C ALA A 645 29.33 4.47 7.23
N VAL A 646 30.02 4.55 8.36
CA VAL A 646 29.44 4.63 9.72
C VAL A 646 29.99 5.88 10.36
N ASN A 647 29.13 6.81 10.74
CA ASN A 647 29.56 8.10 11.27
C ASN A 647 28.62 8.71 12.32
N SER A 648 29.05 9.83 12.92
CA SER A 648 28.24 10.62 13.84
C SER A 648 27.61 9.79 14.96
N ALA A 649 28.46 9.12 15.75
CA ALA A 649 28.10 8.28 16.91
C ALA A 649 27.11 7.14 16.58
N SER A 650 27.18 6.63 15.35
CA SER A 650 26.35 5.50 14.92
C SER A 650 27.06 4.17 15.15
N SER A 651 26.32 3.07 15.17
CA SER A 651 26.89 1.79 15.57
C SER A 651 26.45 0.59 14.72
N ILE A 652 27.39 -0.35 14.60
CA ILE A 652 27.14 -1.72 14.15
C ILE A 652 27.40 -2.66 15.33
N GLY A 653 26.42 -3.49 15.65
CA GLY A 653 26.46 -4.36 16.83
C GLY A 653 27.26 -5.64 16.66
N SER A 654 27.74 -5.95 15.45
CA SER A 654 28.58 -7.10 15.13
C SER A 654 29.59 -6.71 14.04
N ASN A 655 29.79 -7.56 13.02
CA ASN A 655 30.83 -7.36 12.01
C ASN A 655 30.36 -6.59 10.77
N ILE A 656 31.33 -5.98 10.09
CA ILE A 656 31.28 -5.68 8.66
C ILE A 656 32.01 -6.82 7.96
N GLU A 657 31.29 -7.76 7.36
CA GLU A 657 31.91 -9.01 6.91
C GLU A 657 31.43 -9.51 5.55
N GLY A 658 32.32 -10.19 4.81
CA GLY A 658 31.96 -10.86 3.56
C GLY A 658 31.52 -9.94 2.43
N ASN A 659 31.65 -8.61 2.56
CA ASN A 659 31.22 -7.69 1.54
C ASN A 659 32.20 -7.67 0.37
N SER A 660 31.68 -7.60 -0.86
CA SER A 660 32.44 -7.39 -2.08
C SER A 660 32.29 -5.92 -2.53
N ILE A 661 33.38 -5.15 -2.45
CA ILE A 661 33.42 -3.73 -2.77
C ILE A 661 34.33 -3.53 -3.97
N ASN A 662 33.78 -3.02 -5.07
CA ASN A 662 34.52 -2.75 -6.28
C ASN A 662 34.26 -1.32 -6.80
N GLY A 663 35.17 -0.40 -6.49
CA GLY A 663 35.06 1.01 -6.91
C GLY A 663 34.32 1.88 -5.92
N SER A 664 35.05 2.84 -5.35
CA SER A 664 34.46 3.92 -4.57
C SER A 664 35.22 5.21 -4.83
N GLY A 665 34.51 6.34 -4.81
CA GLY A 665 35.11 7.66 -5.01
C GLY A 665 36.04 8.08 -3.89
N THR A 666 35.89 7.49 -2.72
CA THR A 666 36.78 7.70 -1.58
C THR A 666 37.24 6.36 -0.97
N ASN A 667 36.57 5.86 0.04
CA ASN A 667 37.01 4.66 0.77
C ASN A 667 36.10 3.45 0.48
N GLY A 668 36.64 2.25 0.63
CA GLY A 668 35.80 1.05 0.65
C GLY A 668 34.92 1.05 1.90
N ILE A 669 35.52 1.05 3.08
CA ILE A 669 34.85 1.11 4.39
C ILE A 669 35.37 2.33 5.15
N LEU A 670 34.47 3.14 5.69
CA LEU A 670 34.76 4.35 6.47
C LEU A 670 34.09 4.28 7.85
N LEU A 671 34.89 4.42 8.91
CA LEU A 671 34.43 4.64 10.28
C LEU A 671 34.95 5.99 10.77
N GLU A 672 34.05 6.92 11.13
CA GLU A 672 34.42 8.26 11.58
C GLU A 672 33.48 8.83 12.64
N LYS A 673 33.91 9.92 13.30
CA LYS A 673 33.05 10.68 14.24
C LYS A 673 32.39 9.82 15.30
N GLU A 674 33.20 9.12 16.10
CA GLU A 674 32.74 8.29 17.23
C GLU A 674 31.89 7.09 16.80
N ALA A 675 32.15 6.55 15.62
CA ALA A 675 31.50 5.31 15.18
C ALA A 675 31.86 4.14 16.10
N THR A 676 30.88 3.30 16.41
CA THR A 676 31.05 2.08 17.19
C THR A 676 30.94 0.85 16.34
N LEU A 677 31.93 -0.05 16.38
CA LEU A 677 31.89 -1.35 15.73
C LEU A 677 32.21 -2.44 16.78
N ARG A 678 31.18 -3.11 17.29
CA ARG A 678 31.35 -4.10 18.37
C ARG A 678 32.03 -5.42 17.97
N GLY A 679 32.11 -5.67 16.68
CA GLY A 679 32.82 -6.80 16.11
C GLY A 679 34.07 -6.38 15.36
N GLY A 680 34.23 -6.87 14.15
CA GLY A 680 35.37 -6.59 13.29
C GLY A 680 35.00 -6.23 11.85
N ILE A 681 36.01 -5.84 11.08
CA ILE A 681 35.95 -5.75 9.63
C ILE A 681 36.65 -7.02 9.12
N ILE A 682 35.84 -7.99 8.68
CA ILE A 682 36.32 -9.36 8.50
C ILE A 682 35.94 -9.91 7.12
N ASN A 683 36.89 -10.59 6.46
CA ASN A 683 36.61 -11.34 5.24
C ASN A 683 35.98 -10.52 4.10
N ASN A 684 36.27 -9.22 4.01
CA ASN A 684 35.78 -8.39 2.91
C ASN A 684 36.78 -8.41 1.74
N THR A 685 36.26 -8.34 0.52
CA THR A 685 37.05 -8.13 -0.71
C THR A 685 36.86 -6.70 -1.17
N ILE A 686 37.94 -5.91 -1.23
CA ILE A 686 37.88 -4.47 -1.50
C ILE A 686 38.88 -4.12 -2.61
N SER A 687 38.37 -3.44 -3.66
CA SER A 687 39.21 -3.02 -4.78
C SER A 687 38.72 -1.70 -5.37
N GLU A 688 39.57 -1.08 -6.16
CA GLU A 688 39.30 0.14 -6.96
C GLU A 688 38.78 1.34 -6.14
N CYS A 689 39.24 1.49 -4.88
CA CYS A 689 38.90 2.64 -4.04
C CYS A 689 39.90 3.79 -4.28
N ASN A 690 39.42 5.01 -4.52
CA ASN A 690 40.26 6.15 -4.90
C ASN A 690 41.06 6.74 -3.75
N ASN A 691 40.80 6.37 -2.48
CA ASN A 691 41.55 6.84 -1.33
C ASN A 691 42.07 5.65 -0.49
N TYR A 692 41.24 5.03 0.34
CA TYR A 692 41.61 3.90 1.21
C TYR A 692 40.68 2.71 1.00
N GLY A 693 41.22 1.51 1.14
CA GLY A 693 40.37 0.31 1.25
C GLY A 693 39.53 0.36 2.54
N ILE A 694 40.19 0.45 3.69
CA ILE A 694 39.59 0.65 5.02
C ILE A 694 40.15 1.93 5.62
N ASN A 695 39.27 2.82 6.09
CA ASN A 695 39.64 4.08 6.74
C ASN A 695 38.96 4.20 8.10
N ILE A 696 39.72 4.13 9.17
CA ILE A 696 39.24 4.33 10.55
C ILE A 696 39.79 5.66 11.07
N GLN A 697 38.94 6.68 11.12
CA GLN A 697 39.27 8.00 11.66
C GLN A 697 38.89 8.15 13.13
N SER A 698 37.88 7.42 13.56
CA SER A 698 37.44 7.42 14.96
C SER A 698 36.69 6.12 15.24
N ILE A 699 36.96 5.54 16.38
CA ILE A 699 36.27 4.36 16.93
C ILE A 699 36.27 4.47 18.45
N ASP A 700 35.24 3.99 19.12
CA ASP A 700 35.06 4.08 20.57
C ASP A 700 35.12 2.72 21.30
N ASN A 701 35.67 1.67 20.66
CA ASN A 701 35.89 0.34 21.24
C ASN A 701 37.01 -0.41 20.55
N ASP A 702 37.46 -1.47 21.16
CA ASP A 702 38.40 -2.43 20.53
C ASP A 702 37.75 -3.07 19.29
N ALA A 703 38.54 -3.26 18.25
CA ALA A 703 38.07 -3.87 17.00
C ALA A 703 39.13 -4.75 16.33
N VAL A 704 38.66 -5.63 15.46
CA VAL A 704 39.49 -6.57 14.69
C VAL A 704 39.34 -6.28 13.18
N ILE A 705 40.47 -6.19 12.47
CA ILE A 705 40.54 -6.12 11.01
C ILE A 705 41.22 -7.39 10.53
N ALA A 706 40.47 -8.36 10.01
CA ALA A 706 41.04 -9.66 9.75
C ALA A 706 40.52 -10.32 8.46
N TYR A 707 41.35 -11.09 7.82
CA TYR A 707 41.03 -11.91 6.65
C TYR A 707 40.51 -11.10 5.46
N ASN A 708 40.71 -9.77 5.43
CA ASN A 708 40.30 -8.98 4.31
C ASN A 708 41.28 -9.08 3.14
N HIS A 709 40.76 -9.09 1.95
CA HIS A 709 41.52 -9.02 0.70
C HIS A 709 41.38 -7.64 0.08
N ILE A 710 42.41 -6.81 0.12
CA ILE A 710 42.36 -5.39 -0.26
C ILE A 710 43.35 -5.10 -1.37
N ALA A 711 42.85 -4.79 -2.56
CA ALA A 711 43.65 -4.28 -3.68
C ALA A 711 43.58 -2.75 -3.69
N ALA A 712 44.62 -2.10 -3.18
CA ALA A 712 44.65 -0.63 -3.09
C ALA A 712 44.87 0.00 -4.45
N LYS A 713 44.10 1.06 -4.72
CA LYS A 713 44.27 1.94 -5.90
C LYS A 713 44.65 3.37 -5.51
N GLY A 714 44.15 3.83 -4.34
CA GLY A 714 44.41 5.15 -3.79
C GLY A 714 45.62 5.17 -2.85
N ASN A 715 45.53 5.90 -1.73
CA ASN A 715 46.65 6.21 -0.85
C ASN A 715 47.21 5.00 -0.08
N ALA A 716 46.33 4.16 0.44
CA ALA A 716 46.68 2.92 1.14
C ALA A 716 45.57 1.90 1.20
N SER A 717 45.94 0.64 1.47
CA SER A 717 44.95 -0.43 1.78
C SER A 717 44.20 -0.14 3.08
N ILE A 718 44.91 0.17 4.18
CA ILE A 718 44.34 0.45 5.49
C ILE A 718 44.88 1.77 6.01
N ASN A 719 44.01 2.69 6.41
CA ASN A 719 44.36 3.89 7.14
C ASN A 719 43.71 3.93 8.51
N ILE A 720 44.49 4.15 9.55
CA ILE A 720 44.07 4.28 10.95
C ILE A 720 44.53 5.63 11.46
N ALA A 721 43.62 6.50 11.78
CA ALA A 721 43.87 7.85 12.34
C ALA A 721 43.09 8.07 13.65
N SER A 722 42.74 7.01 14.36
CA SER A 722 41.97 7.04 15.60
C SER A 722 42.69 7.75 16.73
N HIS A 723 41.97 8.59 17.46
CA HIS A 723 42.48 9.31 18.63
C HIS A 723 42.32 8.57 19.96
N ASN A 724 41.82 7.32 19.91
CA ASN A 724 41.38 6.59 21.10
C ASN A 724 42.40 5.58 21.57
N ASN A 725 42.35 5.23 22.86
CA ASN A 725 43.24 4.24 23.53
C ASN A 725 42.77 2.78 23.25
N TYR A 726 41.80 2.59 22.36
CA TYR A 726 41.28 1.26 22.04
C TYR A 726 42.29 0.46 21.20
N LEU A 727 42.31 -0.85 21.41
CA LEU A 727 43.19 -1.75 20.67
C LEU A 727 42.56 -2.16 19.33
N LEU A 728 43.29 -1.92 18.26
CA LEU A 728 42.97 -2.42 16.92
C LEU A 728 43.86 -3.61 16.58
N THR A 729 43.26 -4.76 16.40
CA THR A 729 43.97 -5.99 15.99
C THR A 729 43.87 -6.16 14.48
N ILE A 730 44.98 -6.04 13.75
CA ILE A 730 45.05 -6.16 12.30
C ILE A 730 45.79 -7.46 11.96
N VAL A 731 45.09 -8.47 11.51
CA VAL A 731 45.62 -9.81 11.40
C VAL A 731 45.13 -10.59 10.18
N LYS A 732 46.05 -11.31 9.54
CA LYS A 732 45.76 -12.23 8.42
C LYS A 732 45.02 -11.56 7.25
N ASN A 733 45.29 -10.30 6.96
CA ASN A 733 44.80 -9.62 5.78
C ASN A 733 45.78 -9.80 4.61
N THR A 734 45.26 -9.88 3.40
CA THR A 734 46.05 -9.84 2.17
C THR A 734 45.90 -8.46 1.55
N LEU A 735 46.99 -7.72 1.50
CA LEU A 735 47.07 -6.35 0.98
C LEU A 735 47.92 -6.33 -0.24
N SER A 736 47.38 -5.81 -1.35
CA SER A 736 48.13 -5.58 -2.61
C SER A 736 47.95 -4.17 -3.10
N GLY A 737 48.90 -3.64 -3.83
CA GLY A 737 48.85 -2.26 -4.30
C GLY A 737 49.77 -1.95 -5.48
N SER A 738 50.53 -0.89 -5.35
CA SER A 738 51.58 -0.48 -6.35
C SER A 738 52.73 0.24 -5.66
N ALA A 739 53.86 0.29 -6.31
CA ALA A 739 55.09 0.91 -5.83
C ALA A 739 55.00 2.39 -5.40
N SER A 740 53.89 3.06 -5.65
CA SER A 740 53.62 4.44 -5.26
C SER A 740 52.78 4.54 -3.96
N LEU A 741 52.17 3.47 -3.50
CA LEU A 741 51.19 3.45 -2.40
C LEU A 741 51.80 2.86 -1.12
N ASN A 742 51.07 2.99 -0.03
CA ASN A 742 51.41 2.34 1.26
C ASN A 742 50.45 1.21 1.55
N GLY A 743 50.95 0.13 2.16
CA GLY A 743 50.08 -0.96 2.62
C GLY A 743 49.18 -0.50 3.75
N MET A 744 49.78 0.01 4.86
CA MET A 744 49.06 0.59 5.99
C MET A 744 49.62 1.97 6.36
N GLN A 745 48.72 2.88 6.75
CA GLN A 745 49.06 4.18 7.34
C GLN A 745 48.46 4.27 8.75
N LEU A 746 49.32 4.56 9.75
CA LEU A 746 48.96 4.53 11.16
C LEU A 746 49.30 5.87 11.83
N SER A 747 48.32 6.44 12.54
CA SER A 747 48.52 7.65 13.33
C SER A 747 47.63 7.63 14.56
N LYS A 748 48.17 8.05 15.71
CA LYS A 748 47.41 8.19 16.96
C LYS A 748 46.56 6.96 17.32
N CYS A 749 47.10 5.75 17.25
CA CYS A 749 46.37 4.52 17.50
C CYS A 749 47.18 3.52 18.31
N ASN A 750 46.52 2.59 18.96
CA ASN A 750 47.09 1.44 19.64
C ASN A 750 46.78 0.17 18.82
N VAL A 751 47.81 -0.54 18.33
CA VAL A 751 47.64 -1.63 17.37
C VAL A 751 48.43 -2.91 17.73
N THR A 752 47.83 -4.04 17.38
CA THR A 752 48.55 -5.31 17.21
C THR A 752 48.44 -5.70 15.74
N ILE A 753 49.59 -5.76 15.04
CA ILE A 753 49.61 -6.06 13.60
C ILE A 753 50.43 -7.31 13.37
N SER A 754 49.80 -8.39 12.94
CA SER A 754 50.52 -9.64 12.72
C SER A 754 49.92 -10.48 11.59
N ASP A 755 50.81 -11.33 11.04
CA ASP A 755 50.44 -12.38 10.09
C ASP A 755 49.72 -11.85 8.83
N ASN A 756 49.90 -10.59 8.43
CA ASN A 756 49.40 -10.03 7.20
C ASN A 756 50.36 -10.24 6.04
N ASP A 757 49.84 -10.45 4.85
CA ASP A 757 50.59 -10.50 3.59
C ASP A 757 50.45 -9.12 2.89
N ILE A 758 51.59 -8.45 2.71
CA ILE A 758 51.66 -7.07 2.23
C ILE A 758 52.57 -7.02 1.00
N THR A 759 52.01 -6.81 -0.18
CA THR A 759 52.70 -7.02 -1.45
C THR A 759 52.54 -5.81 -2.38
N ASP A 760 53.64 -5.45 -3.06
CA ASP A 760 53.70 -4.38 -4.08
C ASP A 760 53.31 -3.00 -3.54
N PHE A 761 54.09 -2.48 -2.59
CA PHE A 761 53.91 -1.16 -2.01
C PHE A 761 55.23 -0.37 -1.97
N LYS A 762 55.13 0.96 -1.84
CA LYS A 762 56.29 1.82 -1.51
C LYS A 762 56.80 1.54 -0.12
N TYR A 763 55.88 1.55 0.87
CA TYR A 763 56.15 1.07 2.24
C TYR A 763 55.06 0.06 2.63
N GLY A 764 55.42 -1.01 3.30
CA GLY A 764 54.46 -1.98 3.85
C GLY A 764 53.61 -1.32 4.92
N ILE A 765 54.24 -0.73 5.95
CA ILE A 765 53.54 -0.03 7.05
C ILE A 765 54.22 1.33 7.31
N THR A 766 53.46 2.39 7.42
CA THR A 766 53.91 3.70 7.88
C THR A 766 53.31 4.00 9.25
N ALA A 767 54.09 4.44 10.24
CA ALA A 767 53.62 4.77 11.58
C ALA A 767 54.21 6.09 12.10
N SER A 768 53.37 6.98 12.62
CA SER A 768 53.75 8.23 13.28
C SER A 768 54.21 7.99 14.74
N LYS A 769 54.80 9.02 15.38
CA LYS A 769 55.29 8.99 16.79
C LYS A 769 54.22 8.62 17.83
N SER A 770 52.99 8.81 17.49
CA SER A 770 51.83 8.60 18.38
C SER A 770 51.20 7.20 18.26
N VAL A 771 51.86 6.29 17.55
CA VAL A 771 51.39 4.90 17.44
C VAL A 771 52.02 4.07 18.55
N SER A 772 51.20 3.25 19.21
CA SER A 772 51.64 2.30 20.23
C SER A 772 51.26 0.85 19.86
N GLY A 773 51.84 -0.11 20.53
CA GLY A 773 51.49 -1.54 20.37
C GLY A 773 52.59 -2.38 19.73
N ALA A 774 52.26 -3.36 18.89
CA ALA A 774 53.18 -4.33 18.37
C ALA A 774 53.00 -4.65 16.89
N ILE A 775 54.10 -4.81 16.16
CA ILE A 775 54.14 -5.30 14.77
C ILE A 775 55.00 -6.57 14.76
N SER A 776 54.46 -7.69 14.24
CA SER A 776 55.17 -8.95 14.17
C SER A 776 54.68 -9.89 13.06
N ASN A 777 55.49 -10.76 12.55
CA ASN A 777 55.15 -11.88 11.66
C ASN A 777 54.45 -11.51 10.36
N ASN A 778 54.50 -10.26 9.90
CA ASN A 778 53.91 -9.88 8.61
C ASN A 778 54.90 -10.27 7.48
N MET A 779 54.36 -10.73 6.38
CA MET A 779 55.11 -10.94 5.14
C MET A 779 55.13 -9.67 4.33
N TYR A 780 56.30 -9.33 3.79
CA TYR A 780 56.49 -8.15 2.95
C TYR A 780 57.13 -8.56 1.63
N ASN A 781 56.39 -8.44 0.55
CA ASN A 781 56.84 -8.84 -0.78
C ASN A 781 56.82 -7.65 -1.71
N GLU A 782 57.80 -7.52 -2.56
CA GLU A 782 57.85 -6.45 -3.59
C GLU A 782 57.71 -5.02 -3.04
N ILE A 783 58.27 -4.76 -1.84
CA ILE A 783 58.26 -3.45 -1.21
C ILE A 783 59.41 -2.59 -1.81
N THR A 784 59.07 -1.51 -2.49
CA THR A 784 60.05 -0.72 -3.27
C THR A 784 61.06 0.00 -2.38
N ASN A 785 60.58 0.63 -1.29
CA ASN A 785 61.50 1.36 -0.39
C ASN A 785 61.96 0.50 0.81
N LYS A 786 61.08 0.41 1.84
CA LYS A 786 61.34 -0.39 3.05
C LYS A 786 60.04 -1.01 3.59
N ASP A 787 60.16 -2.14 4.29
CA ASP A 787 59.01 -2.76 4.91
C ASP A 787 58.24 -1.78 5.82
N LEU A 788 58.99 -0.93 6.53
CA LEU A 788 58.45 0.02 7.52
C LEU A 788 59.02 1.44 7.35
N LEU A 789 58.16 2.43 7.51
CA LEU A 789 58.55 3.84 7.73
C LEU A 789 58.02 4.26 9.11
N ILE A 790 58.90 4.37 10.09
CA ILE A 790 58.58 4.69 11.48
C ILE A 790 59.14 6.06 11.84
N ASN A 791 58.30 6.98 12.28
CA ASN A 791 58.71 8.36 12.61
C ASN A 791 59.58 9.02 11.52
N ASP A 792 59.14 8.90 10.30
CA ASP A 792 59.83 9.44 9.10
C ASP A 792 61.23 8.83 8.87
N THR A 793 61.53 7.70 9.45
CA THR A 793 62.78 6.98 9.29
C THR A 793 62.53 5.59 8.75
N ASP A 794 63.22 5.22 7.68
CA ASP A 794 63.18 3.90 7.08
C ASP A 794 63.65 2.82 8.07
N GLN A 795 62.87 1.82 8.24
CA GLN A 795 63.17 0.70 9.13
C GLN A 795 63.05 -0.66 8.39
N LYS A 796 63.91 -1.60 8.78
CA LYS A 796 63.73 -3.02 8.44
C LYS A 796 63.15 -3.76 9.63
N ILE A 797 62.44 -4.85 9.40
CA ILE A 797 62.10 -5.79 10.45
C ILE A 797 63.36 -6.33 11.13
N CYS A 798 63.22 -6.72 12.39
CA CYS A 798 64.34 -7.33 13.09
C CYS A 798 64.70 -8.64 12.41
N GLY A 799 66.02 -8.91 12.27
CA GLY A 799 66.52 -10.19 11.79
C GLY A 799 66.07 -11.34 12.70
N THR A 800 65.97 -12.52 12.12
CA THR A 800 65.75 -13.73 12.90
C THR A 800 66.98 -14.05 13.77
N VAL A 801 66.76 -14.48 14.99
CA VAL A 801 67.80 -14.96 15.87
C VAL A 801 68.46 -16.19 15.24
N THR A 802 69.76 -16.18 15.14
CA THR A 802 70.57 -17.31 14.63
C THR A 802 71.30 -18.03 15.71
N ASP A 803 71.71 -19.22 15.41
CA ASP A 803 72.49 -20.09 16.30
C ASP A 803 71.82 -20.31 17.66
N LEU A 804 70.51 -20.47 17.68
CA LEU A 804 69.74 -20.74 18.87
C LEU A 804 70.03 -22.15 19.35
N THR A 805 70.68 -22.25 20.49
CA THR A 805 71.05 -23.49 21.12
C THR A 805 70.42 -23.64 22.47
N CYS A 806 70.29 -24.88 22.96
CA CYS A 806 69.76 -25.20 24.26
C CYS A 806 70.71 -26.17 24.97
N SER A 807 71.16 -25.84 26.16
CA SER A 807 71.97 -26.73 26.98
C SER A 807 71.28 -27.01 28.32
N MET A 808 71.20 -28.28 28.69
CA MET A 808 70.67 -28.75 29.98
C MET A 808 71.74 -28.76 31.01
N ASN A 809 71.38 -28.40 32.25
CA ASN A 809 72.28 -28.66 33.40
C ASN A 809 72.32 -30.14 33.79
N THR A 810 73.32 -30.53 34.59
CA THR A 810 73.50 -31.89 35.01
C THR A 810 72.39 -32.52 35.86
N THR A 811 71.51 -31.68 36.44
CA THR A 811 70.34 -32.08 37.23
C THR A 811 69.07 -32.19 36.47
N GLY A 812 69.06 -31.79 35.22
CA GLY A 812 67.90 -31.86 34.33
C GLY A 812 66.74 -30.90 34.69
N ASN A 813 66.98 -29.98 35.65
CA ASN A 813 65.91 -29.06 36.09
C ASN A 813 66.05 -27.62 35.54
N GLN A 814 67.06 -27.30 34.78
CA GLN A 814 67.33 -26.01 34.18
C GLN A 814 67.89 -26.17 32.77
N ALA A 815 67.39 -25.48 31.82
CA ALA A 815 67.91 -25.36 30.46
C ALA A 815 68.32 -23.92 30.17
N THR A 816 69.49 -23.74 29.54
CA THR A 816 69.99 -22.43 29.13
C THR A 816 69.83 -22.31 27.60
N LEU A 817 69.08 -21.38 27.18
CA LEU A 817 69.02 -20.99 25.77
C LEU A 817 70.12 -19.96 25.49
N SER A 818 70.79 -20.05 24.34
CA SER A 818 71.79 -19.07 23.92
C SER A 818 71.70 -18.87 22.39
N TRP A 819 72.04 -17.67 21.95
CA TRP A 819 71.99 -17.26 20.53
C TRP A 819 73.04 -16.25 20.21
N THR A 820 73.19 -15.99 18.88
CA THR A 820 74.11 -14.93 18.39
C THR A 820 73.50 -13.56 18.53
N LYS A 821 74.30 -12.60 19.04
CA LYS A 821 73.85 -11.20 19.21
C LYS A 821 73.55 -10.52 17.90
N LEU A 822 72.30 -9.97 17.79
CA LEU A 822 71.89 -9.18 16.64
C LEU A 822 72.22 -7.68 16.85
N LYS A 823 72.69 -7.04 15.79
CA LYS A 823 72.92 -5.56 15.79
C LYS A 823 71.62 -4.79 15.65
N GLY A 824 71.53 -3.62 16.31
CA GLY A 824 70.41 -2.69 16.14
C GLY A 824 69.09 -3.11 16.75
N VAL A 825 69.06 -4.08 17.67
CA VAL A 825 67.87 -4.50 18.41
C VAL A 825 67.80 -3.83 19.78
N SER A 826 66.60 -3.71 20.37
CA SER A 826 66.38 -3.24 21.74
C SER A 826 66.43 -4.37 22.76
N GLY A 827 66.18 -5.60 22.35
CA GLY A 827 66.23 -6.79 23.19
C GLY A 827 65.69 -8.04 22.51
N TYR A 828 65.44 -9.06 23.31
CA TYR A 828 64.91 -10.34 22.87
C TYR A 828 63.70 -10.76 23.69
N GLU A 829 62.70 -11.37 23.05
CA GLU A 829 61.55 -12.03 23.71
C GLU A 829 61.76 -13.55 23.67
N ILE A 830 61.72 -14.18 24.84
CA ILE A 830 61.77 -15.61 25.01
C ILE A 830 60.41 -16.14 25.41
N GLN A 831 59.96 -17.16 24.74
CA GLN A 831 58.74 -17.88 25.10
C GLN A 831 59.01 -19.37 25.19
N TYR A 832 58.39 -20.02 26.19
CA TYR A 832 58.48 -21.48 26.31
C TYR A 832 57.17 -22.06 26.87
N SER A 833 56.88 -23.31 26.51
CA SER A 833 55.63 -23.99 26.87
C SER A 833 55.85 -25.51 26.81
N PRO A 834 55.19 -26.31 27.65
CA PRO A 834 55.10 -27.74 27.44
C PRO A 834 54.18 -28.16 26.28
N VAL A 835 53.53 -27.23 25.63
CA VAL A 835 52.60 -27.44 24.50
C VAL A 835 53.20 -26.85 23.23
N SER A 836 53.26 -27.61 22.15
CA SER A 836 53.87 -27.20 20.87
C SER A 836 53.17 -25.96 20.24
N THR A 837 51.91 -25.73 20.50
CA THR A 837 51.16 -24.55 20.08
C THR A 837 51.41 -23.30 20.90
N PHE A 838 52.29 -23.40 21.94
CA PHE A 838 52.57 -22.33 22.92
C PHE A 838 51.32 -21.85 23.70
N SER A 839 50.28 -22.66 23.81
CA SER A 839 49.17 -22.40 24.74
C SER A 839 49.70 -22.42 26.18
N GLY A 840 49.31 -21.45 27.00
CA GLY A 840 49.80 -21.31 28.39
C GLY A 840 51.30 -20.99 28.49
N LYS A 841 51.90 -20.35 27.49
CA LYS A 841 53.30 -20.02 27.43
C LYS A 841 53.77 -19.09 28.55
N THR A 842 54.98 -19.28 28.99
CA THR A 842 55.75 -18.27 29.75
C THR A 842 56.48 -17.37 28.75
N SER A 843 56.35 -16.05 28.90
CA SER A 843 56.97 -15.04 28.04
C SER A 843 57.79 -14.07 28.87
N THR A 844 59.03 -13.77 28.42
CA THR A 844 59.93 -12.83 29.06
C THR A 844 60.69 -12.00 28.04
N GLN A 845 60.84 -10.70 28.28
CA GLN A 845 61.68 -9.80 27.49
C GLN A 845 62.97 -9.49 28.25
N ILE A 846 64.07 -9.51 27.52
CA ILE A 846 65.43 -9.21 28.07
C ILE A 846 66.12 -8.17 27.19
N GLY A 847 67.13 -7.52 27.72
CA GLY A 847 67.85 -6.46 27.05
C GLY A 847 68.71 -6.95 25.88
N LYS A 848 69.13 -6.02 25.00
CA LYS A 848 69.91 -6.28 23.79
C LYS A 848 71.28 -6.94 24.00
N ASP A 849 71.83 -6.77 25.16
CA ASP A 849 73.19 -7.31 25.50
C ASP A 849 73.13 -8.71 26.09
N GLN A 850 71.98 -9.17 26.45
CA GLN A 850 71.76 -10.50 27.05
C GLN A 850 71.37 -11.49 25.89
N THR A 851 72.31 -12.39 25.62
CA THR A 851 72.23 -13.38 24.52
C THR A 851 71.97 -14.78 25.03
N PHE A 852 71.58 -14.94 26.30
CA PHE A 852 71.17 -16.18 26.87
C PHE A 852 70.09 -16.03 27.92
N TYR A 853 69.30 -17.07 28.12
CA TYR A 853 68.21 -17.09 29.13
C TYR A 853 68.11 -18.50 29.76
N ALA A 854 68.02 -18.54 31.10
CA ALA A 854 67.87 -19.78 31.81
C ALA A 854 66.41 -20.10 32.13
N LEU A 855 65.93 -21.18 31.56
CA LEU A 855 64.59 -21.73 31.87
C LEU A 855 64.78 -22.57 33.18
N ARG A 856 64.01 -22.23 34.23
CA ARG A 856 64.14 -22.90 35.54
C ARG A 856 62.87 -23.63 35.94
N ASN A 857 62.94 -24.57 36.87
CA ASN A 857 61.77 -25.29 37.39
C ASN A 857 61.06 -26.09 36.33
N LEU A 858 61.78 -26.72 35.44
CA LEU A 858 61.18 -27.43 34.31
C LEU A 858 60.55 -28.74 34.78
N PRO A 859 59.35 -29.12 34.25
CA PRO A 859 58.74 -30.40 34.61
C PRO A 859 59.53 -31.61 34.05
N LYS A 860 60.07 -32.45 34.92
CA LYS A 860 60.92 -33.62 34.55
C LYS A 860 60.15 -34.54 33.56
N GLY A 861 60.85 -34.99 32.52
CA GLY A 861 60.30 -35.90 31.52
C GLY A 861 59.31 -35.29 30.54
N LYS A 862 59.06 -33.94 30.54
CA LYS A 862 58.20 -33.25 29.59
C LYS A 862 59.01 -32.58 28.47
N THR A 863 58.52 -32.67 27.28
CA THR A 863 59.05 -31.88 26.17
C THR A 863 58.71 -30.44 26.36
N ILE A 864 59.68 -29.56 26.35
CA ILE A 864 59.55 -28.12 26.41
C ILE A 864 59.79 -27.51 25.01
N TYR A 865 58.85 -26.84 24.49
CA TYR A 865 59.00 -26.07 23.26
C TYR A 865 59.40 -24.65 23.64
N TYR A 866 60.35 -24.07 22.93
CA TYR A 866 60.82 -22.73 23.18
C TYR A 866 60.98 -21.99 21.84
N ARG A 867 60.90 -20.67 21.93
CA ARG A 867 61.16 -19.77 20.80
C ARG A 867 61.72 -18.45 21.29
N VAL A 868 62.60 -17.87 20.46
CA VAL A 868 63.28 -16.61 20.75
C VAL A 868 63.18 -15.72 19.52
N ARG A 869 62.82 -14.48 19.73
CA ARG A 869 62.86 -13.46 18.69
C ARG A 869 63.46 -12.15 19.18
N ALA A 870 64.06 -11.37 18.29
CA ALA A 870 64.51 -10.03 18.60
C ALA A 870 63.40 -9.03 18.49
N TYR A 871 63.46 -7.89 19.21
CA TYR A 871 62.59 -6.78 19.05
C TYR A 871 63.34 -5.45 19.04
N ARG A 872 62.66 -4.41 18.45
CA ARG A 872 63.09 -3.04 18.46
C ARG A 872 61.92 -2.13 18.89
N THR A 873 62.18 -1.20 19.78
CA THR A 873 61.17 -0.24 20.29
C THR A 873 61.36 1.13 19.69
N PHE A 874 60.26 1.80 19.32
CA PHE A 874 60.14 3.18 18.89
C PHE A 874 59.05 3.86 19.72
N GLY A 875 59.48 4.51 20.83
CA GLY A 875 58.52 4.93 21.85
C GLY A 875 57.75 3.76 22.43
N SER A 876 56.42 3.78 22.36
CA SER A 876 55.50 2.73 22.78
C SER A 876 55.19 1.68 21.70
N LEU A 877 55.76 1.80 20.49
CA LEU A 877 55.60 0.82 19.43
C LEU A 877 56.78 -0.20 19.47
N CYS A 878 56.46 -1.50 19.48
CA CYS A 878 57.41 -2.59 19.46
C CYS A 878 57.37 -3.36 18.14
N ILE A 879 58.50 -3.53 17.47
CA ILE A 879 58.65 -4.29 16.24
C ILE A 879 59.39 -5.59 16.53
N PHE A 880 58.76 -6.72 16.28
CA PHE A 880 59.36 -8.02 16.50
C PHE A 880 59.86 -8.66 15.20
N GLY A 881 60.98 -9.34 15.26
CA GLY A 881 61.44 -10.29 14.24
C GLY A 881 60.74 -11.64 14.30
N ALA A 882 61.12 -12.50 13.36
CA ALA A 882 60.62 -13.86 13.33
C ALA A 882 61.19 -14.69 14.52
N TYR A 883 60.47 -15.68 14.98
CA TYR A 883 60.93 -16.61 15.98
C TYR A 883 61.95 -17.62 15.41
N ALA A 884 63.03 -17.80 16.12
CA ALA A 884 63.78 -19.02 16.06
C ALA A 884 63.19 -20.00 17.11
N THR A 885 62.98 -21.24 16.75
CA THR A 885 62.25 -22.24 17.55
C THR A 885 63.11 -23.48 17.85
N GLY A 886 62.84 -24.13 18.93
CA GLY A 886 63.42 -25.41 19.28
C GLY A 886 62.60 -26.15 20.36
N SER A 887 62.99 -27.34 20.65
CA SER A 887 62.46 -28.14 21.78
C SER A 887 63.54 -29.02 22.41
N PHE A 888 63.31 -29.36 23.64
CA PHE A 888 64.14 -30.35 24.37
C PHE A 888 63.27 -31.13 25.37
N THR A 889 63.68 -32.24 25.84
CA THR A 889 63.02 -32.99 26.93
C THR A 889 63.74 -32.68 28.24
N ALA A 890 63.01 -32.19 29.24
CA ALA A 890 63.47 -31.75 30.52
C ALA A 890 63.74 -32.94 31.44
#